data_36ae37c8294eeb15365decc94a18bee4
#
_entry.id   36ae37c8294eeb15365decc94a18bee4
#
_cell.length_a   1.000
_cell.length_b   1.000
_cell.length_c   1.000
_cell.angle_alpha   90.00
_cell.angle_beta   90.00
_cell.angle_gamma   90.00
#
_symmetry.space_group_name_H-M   'P 1'
#
loop_
_entity.id
_entity.type
_entity.pdbx_description
1 polymer ?
#
loop_
_entity_poly.entity_id
_entity_poly.type
_entity_poly.pdbx_seq_one_letter_code
_entity_poly.pdbx_strand_id
1 'polypeptide(L)'
;MRLDTETLCAALLHDTVEDTSASLEEIRTEFGEEIAQLVDGVTKLTGMTFESRDERQAENYRKMMVAMATDVRVILIKLADRLHNMRTLGALPKQKQMAKSRETLEIYAPLAHRLGIHAIKWELEDLAFATLHPRKYKEIKQLVAQQRDEREVYVSQAGEFLAGELKAVEIEAEISGRAKHFYSIYTKMTKKGREFNEIFDLTAMRVIVNSVKDCYGAIGVIHSLWKPLPGRFKDFVAMPKANMYQALHTTVIGPEGKPLEIQIRTAEMHNLAEYGIAAHVAYKEGGATDPQREKMTWLRQLVEAEGDQDPAEFLESLKVDLFEDEVFVFTPKGEVKNLSAGSTPLDFAYAVHTDVGHRCVGAKVNGSIVPLHYQLRSGDIVEVLTAKQNRGPSRDWLKLVRTSRARNKIRAFFKQERREDAEQKGRDALEEALRKRGLPMQKMAMSPLLAQVIREMGFRKATEFYIALGQGKVSTKAVANKLMQRLKEGEAVEEEQPIGFEGAREDKARRTKDASNYGIRVKGADNVAVRLAKCCRPVPGDTIAGYVSLGRGITIHRADCKNVKALMKAPERFVEVSWDGENESSYRVELQIDAYDRTRLLEDLSRTFSEAGINILGASCMTKHPMVKNRFVVEVGDTEQLKQCISRLRNVESVFDAYRITPTI
;
A
#
# COMPACT_ATOMS: atom_id res chain seq x y z
N MET A 1 -2.55 -3.19 -36.17
CA MET A 1 -3.16 -3.68 -34.90
C MET A 1 -4.53 -4.32 -35.11
N ARG A 2 -5.16 -4.18 -36.27
CA ARG A 2 -6.50 -4.72 -36.62
C ARG A 2 -7.54 -4.32 -35.56
N LEU A 3 -7.71 -3.02 -35.34
CA LEU A 3 -8.70 -2.48 -34.38
C LEU A 3 -10.09 -2.39 -35.02
N ASP A 4 -11.11 -2.24 -34.18
CA ASP A 4 -12.50 -2.05 -34.61
C ASP A 4 -12.70 -0.72 -35.36
N THR A 5 -13.81 -0.60 -36.05
CA THR A 5 -14.16 0.57 -36.87
C THR A 5 -14.30 1.83 -36.02
N GLU A 6 -14.88 1.70 -34.83
CA GLU A 6 -15.11 2.80 -33.90
C GLU A 6 -13.78 3.40 -33.42
N THR A 7 -12.81 2.55 -33.09
CA THR A 7 -11.45 3.00 -32.73
C THR A 7 -10.75 3.69 -33.88
N LEU A 8 -10.89 3.19 -35.11
CA LEU A 8 -10.29 3.81 -36.30
C LEU A 8 -10.93 5.17 -36.60
N CYS A 9 -12.26 5.27 -36.52
CA CYS A 9 -13.00 6.55 -36.69
C CYS A 9 -12.57 7.55 -35.58
N ALA A 10 -12.52 7.12 -34.33
CA ALA A 10 -12.08 7.98 -33.24
C ALA A 10 -10.63 8.44 -33.40
N ALA A 11 -9.75 7.57 -33.94
CA ALA A 11 -8.36 7.93 -34.20
C ALA A 11 -8.23 8.97 -35.33
N LEU A 12 -9.13 8.98 -36.32
CA LEU A 12 -9.17 10.00 -37.37
C LEU A 12 -9.76 11.33 -36.87
N LEU A 13 -10.70 11.27 -35.94
CA LEU A 13 -11.43 12.42 -35.41
C LEU A 13 -10.81 13.03 -34.14
N HIS A 14 -9.76 12.44 -33.57
CA HIS A 14 -9.29 12.76 -32.22
C HIS A 14 -8.89 14.22 -32.00
N ASP A 15 -8.34 14.89 -33.01
CA ASP A 15 -7.91 16.30 -32.93
C ASP A 15 -9.00 17.29 -33.39
N THR A 16 -10.13 16.82 -33.95
CA THR A 16 -11.17 17.72 -34.49
C THR A 16 -11.79 18.65 -33.46
N VAL A 17 -12.01 18.15 -32.23
CA VAL A 17 -12.55 18.96 -31.13
C VAL A 17 -11.52 19.94 -30.56
N GLU A 18 -10.21 19.63 -30.66
CA GLU A 18 -9.13 20.49 -30.15
C GLU A 18 -8.73 21.58 -31.15
N ASP A 19 -8.61 21.21 -32.43
CA ASP A 19 -8.01 22.05 -33.46
C ASP A 19 -9.02 22.75 -34.39
N THR A 20 -10.31 22.42 -34.26
CA THR A 20 -11.36 23.01 -35.07
C THR A 20 -12.55 23.55 -34.24
N SER A 21 -13.56 24.11 -34.87
CA SER A 21 -14.80 24.56 -34.23
C SER A 21 -15.81 23.42 -34.00
N ALA A 22 -15.46 22.16 -34.32
CA ALA A 22 -16.36 21.03 -34.12
C ALA A 22 -16.55 20.71 -32.64
N SER A 23 -17.80 20.51 -32.24
CA SER A 23 -18.14 20.16 -30.86
C SER A 23 -18.25 18.65 -30.68
N LEU A 24 -18.07 18.18 -29.44
CA LEU A 24 -18.26 16.77 -29.09
C LEU A 24 -19.70 16.30 -29.37
N GLU A 25 -20.68 17.22 -29.28
CA GLU A 25 -22.09 16.95 -29.55
C GLU A 25 -22.34 16.68 -31.02
N GLU A 26 -21.66 17.40 -31.89
CA GLU A 26 -21.71 17.13 -33.34
C GLU A 26 -21.12 15.76 -33.67
N ILE A 27 -19.96 15.41 -33.08
CA ILE A 27 -19.40 14.07 -33.25
C ILE A 27 -20.36 12.99 -32.73
N ARG A 28 -21.03 13.22 -31.59
CA ARG A 28 -22.01 12.29 -31.03
C ARG A 28 -23.20 12.08 -31.98
N THR A 29 -23.67 13.16 -32.62
CA THR A 29 -24.81 13.12 -33.51
C THR A 29 -24.49 12.43 -34.85
N GLU A 30 -23.31 12.71 -35.41
CA GLU A 30 -22.90 12.22 -36.72
C GLU A 30 -22.29 10.80 -36.69
N PHE A 31 -21.52 10.46 -35.62
CA PHE A 31 -20.73 9.24 -35.54
C PHE A 31 -21.16 8.31 -34.40
N GLY A 32 -22.05 8.73 -33.52
CA GLY A 32 -22.57 7.93 -32.41
C GLY A 32 -21.84 8.13 -31.10
N GLU A 33 -22.46 7.62 -30.03
CA GLU A 33 -22.02 7.82 -28.63
C GLU A 33 -20.65 7.21 -28.37
N GLU A 34 -20.36 6.02 -28.88
CA GLU A 34 -19.12 5.29 -28.62
C GLU A 34 -17.89 6.02 -29.17
N ILE A 35 -17.98 6.51 -30.42
CA ILE A 35 -16.92 7.30 -31.06
C ILE A 35 -16.70 8.61 -30.31
N ALA A 36 -17.81 9.29 -29.93
CA ALA A 36 -17.74 10.54 -29.17
C ALA A 36 -17.07 10.34 -27.80
N GLN A 37 -17.34 9.24 -27.10
CA GLN A 37 -16.70 8.92 -25.82
C GLN A 37 -15.19 8.64 -25.99
N LEU A 38 -14.77 7.95 -27.03
CA LEU A 38 -13.36 7.72 -27.32
C LEU A 38 -12.64 9.03 -27.64
N VAL A 39 -13.23 9.89 -28.47
CA VAL A 39 -12.68 11.22 -28.81
C VAL A 39 -12.58 12.08 -27.54
N ASP A 40 -13.64 12.16 -26.71
CA ASP A 40 -13.63 12.88 -25.44
C ASP A 40 -12.53 12.37 -24.50
N GLY A 41 -12.33 11.03 -24.42
CA GLY A 41 -11.28 10.41 -23.65
C GLY A 41 -9.88 10.84 -24.11
N VAL A 42 -9.64 10.98 -25.41
CA VAL A 42 -8.36 11.44 -25.98
C VAL A 42 -8.17 12.93 -25.76
N THR A 43 -9.24 13.76 -25.99
CA THR A 43 -9.24 15.23 -25.91
C THR A 43 -9.07 15.74 -24.47
N LYS A 44 -9.73 15.13 -23.47
CA LYS A 44 -9.61 15.53 -22.05
C LYS A 44 -8.18 15.50 -21.50
N LEU A 45 -7.25 14.95 -22.26
CA LEU A 45 -5.83 14.88 -21.92
C LEU A 45 -5.05 16.16 -22.23
N THR A 46 -5.64 17.16 -22.92
CA THR A 46 -4.90 18.29 -23.50
C THR A 46 -5.22 19.67 -22.92
N GLY A 47 -6.36 19.90 -22.30
CA GLY A 47 -6.89 21.24 -22.09
C GLY A 47 -7.08 21.75 -20.67
N MET A 48 -5.99 22.11 -19.90
CA MET A 48 -6.14 22.91 -18.66
C MET A 48 -4.98 23.90 -18.40
N THR A 49 -5.28 25.02 -17.74
CA THR A 49 -4.34 26.04 -17.27
C THR A 49 -3.90 25.73 -15.82
N PHE A 50 -2.60 25.68 -15.55
CA PHE A 50 -2.03 25.39 -14.24
C PHE A 50 -0.91 26.37 -13.87
N GLU A 51 -0.65 26.53 -12.57
CA GLU A 51 0.35 27.49 -12.05
C GLU A 51 1.80 27.02 -12.25
N SER A 52 2.08 25.69 -12.25
CA SER A 52 3.41 25.13 -12.52
C SER A 52 3.45 24.15 -13.67
N ARG A 53 4.64 23.99 -14.29
CA ARG A 53 4.87 23.07 -15.43
C ARG A 53 4.78 21.59 -15.00
N ASP A 54 5.27 21.28 -13.81
CA ASP A 54 5.35 19.92 -13.28
C ASP A 54 3.97 19.44 -12.78
N GLU A 55 3.18 20.32 -12.12
CA GLU A 55 1.81 20.03 -11.72
C GLU A 55 0.89 19.79 -12.92
N ARG A 56 1.05 20.59 -13.97
CA ARG A 56 0.32 20.43 -15.23
C ARG A 56 0.59 19.06 -15.86
N GLN A 57 1.84 18.66 -15.87
CA GLN A 57 2.26 17.38 -16.43
C GLN A 57 1.71 16.21 -15.62
N ALA A 58 1.76 16.28 -14.30
CA ALA A 58 1.24 15.27 -13.39
C ALA A 58 -0.27 15.06 -13.53
N GLU A 59 -1.04 16.16 -13.58
CA GLU A 59 -2.49 16.11 -13.72
C GLU A 59 -2.93 15.59 -15.09
N ASN A 60 -2.19 15.92 -16.17
CA ASN A 60 -2.45 15.37 -17.49
C ASN A 60 -2.24 13.85 -17.50
N TYR A 61 -1.19 13.36 -16.84
CA TYR A 61 -0.97 11.91 -16.72
C TYR A 61 -2.03 11.23 -15.87
N ARG A 62 -2.47 11.86 -14.80
CA ARG A 62 -3.57 11.36 -13.99
C ARG A 62 -4.82 11.16 -14.81
N LYS A 63 -5.25 12.18 -15.57
CA LYS A 63 -6.42 12.09 -16.45
C LYS A 63 -6.26 11.02 -17.51
N MET A 64 -5.09 10.93 -18.10
CA MET A 64 -4.76 9.87 -19.06
C MET A 64 -4.95 8.49 -18.45
N MET A 65 -4.49 8.25 -17.22
CA MET A 65 -4.68 6.97 -16.52
C MET A 65 -6.15 6.70 -16.20
N VAL A 66 -6.91 7.72 -15.79
CA VAL A 66 -8.37 7.59 -15.56
C VAL A 66 -9.11 7.23 -16.85
N ALA A 67 -8.80 7.92 -17.95
CA ALA A 67 -9.42 7.64 -19.25
C ALA A 67 -9.09 6.22 -19.74
N MET A 68 -7.83 5.78 -19.58
CA MET A 68 -7.39 4.42 -19.90
C MET A 68 -8.07 3.35 -19.04
N ALA A 69 -8.34 3.63 -17.78
CA ALA A 69 -9.03 2.71 -16.88
C ALA A 69 -10.50 2.52 -17.28
N THR A 70 -11.06 3.50 -18.01
CA THR A 70 -12.42 3.45 -18.56
C THR A 70 -12.46 2.67 -19.88
N ASP A 71 -11.60 3.01 -20.83
CA ASP A 71 -11.47 2.30 -22.11
C ASP A 71 -10.02 2.29 -22.61
N VAL A 72 -9.49 1.09 -22.83
CA VAL A 72 -8.10 0.89 -23.29
C VAL A 72 -7.84 1.44 -24.69
N ARG A 73 -8.88 1.57 -25.52
CA ARG A 73 -8.75 2.08 -26.90
C ARG A 73 -8.25 3.52 -26.92
N VAL A 74 -8.57 4.31 -25.90
CA VAL A 74 -8.09 5.69 -25.73
C VAL A 74 -6.55 5.75 -25.74
N ILE A 75 -5.88 4.82 -25.04
CA ILE A 75 -4.41 4.80 -25.04
C ILE A 75 -3.82 4.28 -26.35
N LEU A 76 -4.50 3.34 -27.02
CA LEU A 76 -4.07 2.85 -28.35
C LEU A 76 -4.05 3.99 -29.37
N ILE A 77 -5.10 4.81 -29.38
CA ILE A 77 -5.17 6.03 -30.21
C ILE A 77 -4.05 7.00 -29.84
N LYS A 78 -3.84 7.26 -28.53
CA LYS A 78 -2.81 8.20 -28.07
C LYS A 78 -1.37 7.71 -28.34
N LEU A 79 -1.13 6.41 -28.30
CA LEU A 79 0.18 5.84 -28.70
C LEU A 79 0.40 5.96 -30.22
N ALA A 80 -0.64 5.77 -31.02
CA ALA A 80 -0.56 5.96 -32.48
C ALA A 80 -0.32 7.43 -32.85
N ASP A 81 -1.06 8.37 -32.22
CA ASP A 81 -0.83 9.81 -32.35
C ASP A 81 0.63 10.17 -31.94
N ARG A 82 1.11 9.70 -30.79
CA ARG A 82 2.47 9.94 -30.34
C ARG A 82 3.50 9.42 -31.33
N LEU A 83 3.30 8.24 -31.88
CA LEU A 83 4.19 7.66 -32.88
C LEU A 83 4.23 8.50 -34.15
N HIS A 84 3.08 8.94 -34.65
CA HIS A 84 2.98 9.85 -35.79
C HIS A 84 3.71 11.17 -35.52
N ASN A 85 3.46 11.78 -34.35
CA ASN A 85 4.12 13.01 -33.92
C ASN A 85 5.66 12.85 -33.80
N MET A 86 6.15 11.69 -33.41
CA MET A 86 7.57 11.41 -33.33
C MET A 86 8.21 11.23 -34.71
N ARG A 87 7.51 10.63 -35.69
CA ARG A 87 7.95 10.51 -37.07
C ARG A 87 8.03 11.86 -37.78
N THR A 88 7.16 12.81 -37.45
CA THR A 88 7.09 14.15 -38.03
C THR A 88 7.78 15.23 -37.18
N LEU A 89 8.52 14.82 -36.15
CA LEU A 89 9.12 15.69 -35.13
C LEU A 89 10.04 16.78 -35.68
N GLY A 90 10.66 16.53 -36.87
CA GLY A 90 11.58 17.46 -37.53
C GLY A 90 11.00 18.83 -37.87
N ALA A 91 9.68 18.93 -38.01
CA ALA A 91 8.97 20.21 -38.28
C ALA A 91 8.95 21.16 -37.08
N LEU A 92 9.24 20.69 -35.86
CA LEU A 92 9.19 21.50 -34.64
C LEU A 92 10.53 22.16 -34.30
N PRO A 93 10.54 23.28 -33.55
CA PRO A 93 11.75 23.86 -32.96
C PRO A 93 12.50 22.88 -32.06
N LYS A 94 13.84 22.93 -32.04
CA LYS A 94 14.68 21.99 -31.28
C LYS A 94 14.30 21.80 -29.81
N GLN A 95 13.92 22.86 -29.12
CA GLN A 95 13.48 22.76 -27.71
C GLN A 95 12.23 21.90 -27.56
N LYS A 96 11.25 22.07 -28.48
CA LYS A 96 10.04 21.24 -28.50
C LYS A 96 10.34 19.79 -28.89
N GLN A 97 11.25 19.58 -29.85
CA GLN A 97 11.71 18.24 -30.20
C GLN A 97 12.29 17.50 -29.00
N MET A 98 13.21 18.14 -28.24
CA MET A 98 13.83 17.55 -27.06
C MET A 98 12.81 17.28 -25.93
N ALA A 99 11.87 18.19 -25.70
CA ALA A 99 10.85 18.03 -24.67
C ALA A 99 9.92 16.85 -25.00
N LYS A 100 9.40 16.78 -26.24
CA LYS A 100 8.54 15.68 -26.70
C LYS A 100 9.27 14.33 -26.71
N SER A 101 10.55 14.31 -27.10
CA SER A 101 11.36 13.08 -27.07
C SER A 101 11.62 12.58 -25.66
N ARG A 102 11.88 13.48 -24.70
CA ARG A 102 12.05 13.11 -23.28
C ARG A 102 10.77 12.53 -22.73
N GLU A 103 9.65 13.21 -22.94
CA GLU A 103 8.33 12.75 -22.54
C GLU A 103 8.01 11.36 -23.13
N THR A 104 8.36 11.15 -24.39
CA THR A 104 8.17 9.85 -25.06
C THR A 104 8.98 8.75 -24.41
N LEU A 105 10.25 8.95 -24.07
CA LEU A 105 11.07 7.96 -23.37
C LEU A 105 10.66 7.73 -21.92
N GLU A 106 10.20 8.80 -21.22
CA GLU A 106 9.87 8.71 -19.81
C GLU A 106 8.46 8.15 -19.56
N ILE A 107 7.54 8.18 -20.56
CA ILE A 107 6.14 7.84 -20.31
C ILE A 107 5.57 6.95 -21.39
N TYR A 108 5.56 7.38 -22.65
CA TYR A 108 4.83 6.65 -23.70
C TYR A 108 5.49 5.31 -24.07
N ALA A 109 6.82 5.26 -24.15
CA ALA A 109 7.51 4.02 -24.46
C ALA A 109 7.42 2.97 -23.32
N PRO A 110 7.58 3.33 -22.02
CA PRO A 110 7.28 2.43 -20.91
C PRO A 110 5.82 1.99 -20.85
N LEU A 111 4.88 2.87 -21.16
CA LEU A 111 3.47 2.54 -21.20
C LEU A 111 3.16 1.52 -22.30
N ALA A 112 3.68 1.75 -23.52
CA ALA A 112 3.59 0.78 -24.61
C ALA A 112 4.22 -0.57 -24.22
N HIS A 113 5.33 -0.56 -23.48
CA HIS A 113 5.96 -1.76 -22.94
C HIS A 113 5.05 -2.52 -21.98
N ARG A 114 4.40 -1.82 -21.05
CA ARG A 114 3.52 -2.43 -20.04
C ARG A 114 2.25 -2.99 -20.66
N LEU A 115 1.76 -2.37 -21.71
CA LEU A 115 0.63 -2.87 -22.50
C LEU A 115 1.03 -3.99 -23.49
N GLY A 116 2.33 -4.33 -23.57
CA GLY A 116 2.86 -5.37 -24.45
C GLY A 116 2.98 -4.95 -25.92
N ILE A 117 2.74 -3.67 -26.26
CA ILE A 117 2.77 -3.16 -27.64
C ILE A 117 4.22 -2.85 -28.04
N HIS A 118 4.98 -3.93 -28.28
CA HIS A 118 6.39 -3.79 -28.53
C HIS A 118 6.70 -3.13 -29.88
N ALA A 119 5.88 -3.33 -30.90
CA ALA A 119 6.04 -2.70 -32.20
C ALA A 119 6.10 -1.16 -32.11
N ILE A 120 5.20 -0.53 -31.33
CA ILE A 120 5.22 0.92 -31.09
C ILE A 120 6.36 1.32 -30.15
N LYS A 121 6.56 0.55 -29.08
CA LYS A 121 7.60 0.85 -28.08
C LYS A 121 8.98 1.05 -28.71
N TRP A 122 9.40 0.09 -29.53
CA TRP A 122 10.76 0.13 -30.11
C TRP A 122 10.98 1.35 -31.00
N GLU A 123 9.99 1.69 -31.80
CA GLU A 123 10.08 2.83 -32.70
C GLU A 123 10.09 4.15 -31.93
N LEU A 124 9.23 4.29 -30.91
CA LEU A 124 9.23 5.46 -30.03
C LEU A 124 10.58 5.65 -29.33
N GLU A 125 11.18 4.57 -28.81
CA GLU A 125 12.48 4.59 -28.17
C GLU A 125 13.59 5.04 -29.12
N ASP A 126 13.65 4.46 -30.32
CA ASP A 126 14.69 4.75 -31.28
C ASP A 126 14.57 6.18 -31.86
N LEU A 127 13.36 6.66 -32.16
CA LEU A 127 13.12 8.04 -32.62
C LEU A 127 13.49 9.08 -31.56
N ALA A 128 13.08 8.82 -30.31
CA ALA A 128 13.41 9.71 -29.21
C ALA A 128 14.91 9.71 -28.88
N PHE A 129 15.56 8.54 -28.95
CA PHE A 129 17.01 8.39 -28.76
C PHE A 129 17.81 9.14 -29.86
N ALA A 130 17.40 9.03 -31.11
CA ALA A 130 18.02 9.75 -32.23
C ALA A 130 17.99 11.27 -32.03
N THR A 131 16.90 11.80 -31.42
CA THR A 131 16.73 13.23 -31.15
C THR A 131 17.53 13.68 -29.92
N LEU A 132 17.48 12.93 -28.83
CA LEU A 132 18.10 13.30 -27.56
C LEU A 132 19.63 13.11 -27.54
N HIS A 133 20.10 12.04 -28.18
CA HIS A 133 21.52 11.67 -28.22
C HIS A 133 22.03 11.38 -29.64
N PRO A 134 22.00 12.37 -30.57
CA PRO A 134 22.24 12.14 -31.99
C PRO A 134 23.67 11.60 -32.31
N ARG A 135 24.65 11.99 -31.51
CA ARG A 135 26.05 11.49 -31.68
C ARG A 135 26.12 10.00 -31.32
N LYS A 136 25.56 9.60 -30.18
CA LYS A 136 25.54 8.20 -29.73
C LYS A 136 24.69 7.33 -30.62
N TYR A 137 23.57 7.84 -31.11
CA TYR A 137 22.73 7.15 -32.10
C TYR A 137 23.52 6.85 -33.38
N LYS A 138 24.25 7.83 -33.96
CA LYS A 138 25.08 7.63 -35.15
C LYS A 138 26.19 6.62 -34.91
N GLU A 139 26.90 6.70 -33.77
CA GLU A 139 27.94 5.77 -33.36
C GLU A 139 27.42 4.32 -33.33
N ILE A 140 26.32 4.08 -32.58
CA ILE A 140 25.73 2.74 -32.49
C ILE A 140 25.21 2.27 -33.85
N LYS A 141 24.57 3.13 -34.63
CA LYS A 141 24.11 2.81 -36.00
C LYS A 141 25.22 2.37 -36.88
N GLN A 142 26.39 3.03 -36.84
CA GLN A 142 27.58 2.65 -37.62
C GLN A 142 28.16 1.30 -37.17
N LEU A 143 28.29 1.08 -35.84
CA LEU A 143 28.76 -0.19 -35.28
C LEU A 143 27.84 -1.37 -35.66
N VAL A 144 26.52 -1.15 -35.63
CA VAL A 144 25.56 -2.16 -36.06
C VAL A 144 25.64 -2.41 -37.57
N ALA A 145 25.82 -1.36 -38.38
CA ALA A 145 25.90 -1.47 -39.83
C ALA A 145 27.17 -2.20 -40.29
N GLN A 146 28.33 -1.95 -39.67
CA GLN A 146 29.61 -2.59 -40.03
C GLN A 146 29.58 -4.11 -39.94
N GLN A 147 28.74 -4.68 -39.07
CA GLN A 147 28.65 -6.12 -38.88
C GLN A 147 27.34 -6.71 -39.43
N ARG A 148 26.55 -5.93 -40.15
CA ARG A 148 25.20 -6.33 -40.58
C ARG A 148 25.22 -7.50 -41.53
N ASP A 149 25.98 -7.39 -42.58
CA ASP A 149 25.99 -8.39 -43.66
C ASP A 149 26.52 -9.74 -43.17
N GLU A 150 27.60 -9.75 -42.38
CA GLU A 150 28.12 -10.97 -41.75
C GLU A 150 27.10 -11.63 -40.81
N ARG A 151 26.37 -10.83 -40.06
CA ARG A 151 25.34 -11.35 -39.13
C ARG A 151 24.10 -11.86 -39.86
N GLU A 152 23.67 -11.19 -40.93
CA GLU A 152 22.52 -11.64 -41.72
C GLU A 152 22.84 -13.00 -42.39
N VAL A 153 24.04 -13.15 -42.99
CA VAL A 153 24.51 -14.41 -43.58
C VAL A 153 24.60 -15.51 -42.49
N TYR A 154 25.21 -15.20 -41.36
CA TYR A 154 25.33 -16.15 -40.23
C TYR A 154 23.97 -16.63 -39.70
N VAL A 155 23.01 -15.70 -39.47
CA VAL A 155 21.68 -16.04 -38.98
C VAL A 155 20.89 -16.82 -40.03
N SER A 156 21.02 -16.52 -41.30
CA SER A 156 20.37 -17.28 -42.38
C SER A 156 20.88 -18.70 -42.45
N GLN A 157 22.19 -18.91 -42.45
CA GLN A 157 22.81 -20.25 -42.49
C GLN A 157 22.45 -21.08 -41.27
N ALA A 158 22.56 -20.49 -40.07
CA ALA A 158 22.15 -21.14 -38.83
C ALA A 158 20.65 -21.48 -38.81
N GLY A 159 19.81 -20.58 -39.38
CA GLY A 159 18.37 -20.76 -39.49
C GLY A 159 17.98 -21.87 -40.45
N GLU A 160 18.60 -21.94 -41.64
CA GLU A 160 18.36 -23.00 -42.61
C GLU A 160 18.75 -24.37 -42.06
N PHE A 161 19.90 -24.43 -41.37
CA PHE A 161 20.34 -25.67 -40.71
C PHE A 161 19.35 -26.09 -39.62
N LEU A 162 18.96 -25.17 -38.74
CA LEU A 162 17.98 -25.46 -37.66
C LEU A 162 16.61 -25.86 -38.22
N ALA A 163 16.14 -25.24 -39.31
CA ALA A 163 14.88 -25.61 -39.96
C ALA A 163 14.90 -27.05 -40.47
N GLY A 164 16.03 -27.51 -41.01
CA GLY A 164 16.23 -28.89 -41.46
C GLY A 164 16.12 -29.89 -40.29
N GLU A 165 16.80 -29.58 -39.19
CA GLU A 165 16.81 -30.43 -37.99
C GLU A 165 15.41 -30.48 -37.27
N LEU A 166 14.71 -29.35 -37.22
CA LEU A 166 13.35 -29.30 -36.68
C LEU A 166 12.36 -30.11 -37.55
N LYS A 167 12.48 -30.00 -38.86
CA LYS A 167 11.66 -30.77 -39.81
C LYS A 167 11.91 -32.28 -39.71
N ALA A 168 13.14 -32.69 -39.41
CA ALA A 168 13.50 -34.11 -39.23
C ALA A 168 12.77 -34.76 -38.00
N VAL A 169 12.36 -33.90 -37.04
CA VAL A 169 11.55 -34.32 -35.85
C VAL A 169 10.09 -33.91 -35.95
N GLU A 170 9.59 -33.65 -37.14
CA GLU A 170 8.20 -33.27 -37.46
C GLU A 170 7.73 -31.96 -36.76
N ILE A 171 8.64 -31.04 -36.47
CA ILE A 171 8.33 -29.69 -35.98
C ILE A 171 8.41 -28.70 -37.13
N GLU A 172 7.25 -28.17 -37.53
CA GLU A 172 7.18 -27.06 -38.47
C GLU A 172 7.53 -25.74 -37.78
N ALA A 173 8.49 -24.99 -38.33
CA ALA A 173 8.94 -23.74 -37.75
C ALA A 173 9.22 -22.70 -38.82
N GLU A 174 8.75 -21.47 -38.57
CA GLU A 174 9.18 -20.28 -39.31
C GLU A 174 10.35 -19.65 -38.55
N ILE A 175 11.50 -19.54 -39.22
CA ILE A 175 12.73 -19.02 -38.61
C ILE A 175 13.10 -17.69 -39.28
N SER A 176 13.34 -16.67 -38.45
CA SER A 176 13.71 -15.33 -38.90
C SER A 176 14.76 -14.69 -38.00
N GLY A 177 15.63 -13.88 -38.61
CA GLY A 177 16.54 -13.05 -37.86
C GLY A 177 15.81 -11.94 -37.10
N ARG A 178 16.29 -11.59 -35.91
CA ARG A 178 15.75 -10.49 -35.12
C ARG A 178 16.75 -9.35 -35.01
N ALA A 179 16.43 -8.23 -35.65
CA ALA A 179 17.18 -6.99 -35.48
C ALA A 179 17.01 -6.44 -34.05
N LYS A 180 18.09 -5.98 -33.46
CA LYS A 180 18.03 -5.32 -32.14
C LYS A 180 17.98 -3.81 -32.29
N HIS A 181 17.10 -3.19 -31.53
CA HIS A 181 16.85 -1.75 -31.53
C HIS A 181 18.01 -0.96 -30.91
N PHE A 182 18.33 0.21 -31.46
CA PHE A 182 19.51 1.02 -31.09
C PHE A 182 19.43 1.50 -29.63
N TYR A 183 18.28 1.92 -29.18
CA TYR A 183 18.09 2.36 -27.77
C TYR A 183 18.33 1.23 -26.78
N SER A 184 17.92 0.00 -27.11
CA SER A 184 18.19 -1.18 -26.27
C SER A 184 19.70 -1.47 -26.14
N ILE A 185 20.46 -1.28 -27.21
CA ILE A 185 21.92 -1.41 -27.20
C ILE A 185 22.54 -0.31 -26.33
N TYR A 186 22.15 0.94 -26.53
CA TYR A 186 22.60 2.10 -25.74
C TYR A 186 22.36 1.90 -24.24
N THR A 187 21.17 1.46 -23.87
CA THR A 187 20.82 1.23 -22.49
C THR A 187 21.66 0.13 -21.83
N LYS A 188 22.00 -0.93 -22.57
CA LYS A 188 22.90 -1.99 -22.06
C LYS A 188 24.33 -1.50 -21.88
N MET A 189 24.81 -0.67 -22.79
CA MET A 189 26.16 -0.07 -22.70
C MET A 189 26.22 0.89 -21.50
N THR A 190 25.24 1.77 -21.32
CA THR A 190 25.27 2.81 -20.30
C THR A 190 24.88 2.32 -18.90
N LYS A 191 23.78 1.56 -18.77
CA LYS A 191 23.29 1.09 -17.45
C LYS A 191 24.04 -0.13 -16.92
N LYS A 192 24.57 -1.00 -17.80
CA LYS A 192 25.27 -2.24 -17.39
C LYS A 192 26.79 -2.16 -17.60
N GLY A 193 27.31 -1.02 -18.07
CA GLY A 193 28.74 -0.80 -18.28
C GLY A 193 29.38 -1.77 -19.27
N ARG A 194 28.61 -2.33 -20.22
CA ARG A 194 29.12 -3.32 -21.20
C ARG A 194 29.66 -2.64 -22.41
N GLU A 195 30.77 -3.16 -22.93
CA GLU A 195 31.25 -2.79 -24.25
C GLU A 195 30.33 -3.38 -25.33
N PHE A 196 30.34 -2.78 -26.53
CA PHE A 196 29.50 -3.22 -27.64
C PHE A 196 29.75 -4.71 -28.00
N ASN A 197 31.00 -5.16 -27.96
CA ASN A 197 31.38 -6.54 -28.25
C ASN A 197 30.95 -7.56 -27.16
N GLU A 198 30.61 -7.10 -25.98
CA GLU A 198 30.08 -7.93 -24.86
C GLU A 198 28.57 -8.12 -24.93
N ILE A 199 27.91 -7.52 -25.92
CA ILE A 199 26.48 -7.63 -26.12
C ILE A 199 26.15 -8.85 -26.98
N PHE A 200 26.13 -10.04 -26.37
CA PHE A 200 25.94 -11.34 -27.06
C PHE A 200 24.59 -11.47 -27.79
N ASP A 201 23.58 -10.67 -27.45
CA ASP A 201 22.25 -10.70 -28.03
C ASP A 201 22.07 -9.77 -29.27
N LEU A 202 23.16 -9.35 -29.88
CA LEU A 202 23.13 -8.66 -31.18
C LEU A 202 22.81 -9.63 -32.34
N THR A 203 23.19 -10.89 -32.19
CA THR A 203 22.86 -11.97 -33.11
C THR A 203 21.72 -12.78 -32.49
N ALA A 204 20.51 -12.57 -32.94
CA ALA A 204 19.33 -13.22 -32.40
C ALA A 204 18.43 -13.80 -33.50
N MET A 205 17.87 -14.96 -33.22
CA MET A 205 16.97 -15.72 -34.08
C MET A 205 15.61 -15.87 -33.40
N ARG A 206 14.56 -15.81 -34.17
CA ARG A 206 13.20 -16.09 -33.78
C ARG A 206 12.71 -17.36 -34.44
N VAL A 207 12.16 -18.28 -33.66
CA VAL A 207 11.57 -19.54 -34.10
C VAL A 207 10.11 -19.52 -33.76
N ILE A 208 9.22 -19.50 -34.73
CA ILE A 208 7.78 -19.55 -34.56
C ILE A 208 7.31 -20.94 -34.90
N VAL A 209 6.60 -21.58 -33.95
CA VAL A 209 6.09 -22.96 -34.06
C VAL A 209 4.57 -23.01 -33.87
N ASN A 210 3.97 -24.14 -34.18
CA ASN A 210 2.51 -24.28 -34.19
C ASN A 210 1.90 -24.46 -32.78
N SER A 211 2.59 -25.10 -31.86
CA SER A 211 2.06 -25.41 -30.52
C SER A 211 3.05 -25.16 -29.37
N VAL A 212 2.54 -25.06 -28.15
CA VAL A 212 3.35 -25.01 -26.93
C VAL A 212 4.25 -26.23 -26.78
N LYS A 213 3.74 -27.41 -27.15
CA LYS A 213 4.52 -28.66 -27.16
C LYS A 213 5.72 -28.54 -28.10
N ASP A 214 5.53 -27.96 -29.28
CA ASP A 214 6.60 -27.75 -30.25
C ASP A 214 7.62 -26.73 -29.77
N CYS A 215 7.22 -25.73 -28.94
CA CYS A 215 8.17 -24.82 -28.30
C CYS A 215 9.17 -25.59 -27.43
N TYR A 216 8.69 -26.53 -26.62
CA TYR A 216 9.57 -27.37 -25.76
C TYR A 216 10.30 -28.45 -26.55
N GLY A 217 9.72 -28.96 -27.65
CA GLY A 217 10.39 -29.84 -28.56
C GLY A 217 11.58 -29.14 -29.26
N ALA A 218 11.34 -27.94 -29.78
CA ALA A 218 12.35 -27.14 -30.45
C ALA A 218 13.55 -26.79 -29.57
N ILE A 219 13.30 -26.44 -28.25
CA ILE A 219 14.41 -26.18 -27.31
C ILE A 219 15.26 -27.43 -27.08
N GLY A 220 14.63 -28.61 -27.03
CA GLY A 220 15.33 -29.90 -26.94
C GLY A 220 16.29 -30.12 -28.13
N VAL A 221 15.81 -29.91 -29.34
CA VAL A 221 16.62 -29.99 -30.56
C VAL A 221 17.74 -28.98 -30.51
N ILE A 222 17.44 -27.70 -30.23
CA ILE A 222 18.45 -26.62 -30.19
C ILE A 222 19.57 -26.93 -29.20
N HIS A 223 19.23 -27.42 -27.99
CA HIS A 223 20.23 -27.77 -26.96
C HIS A 223 21.01 -29.06 -27.27
N SER A 224 20.45 -29.93 -28.09
CA SER A 224 21.21 -31.10 -28.62
C SER A 224 22.24 -30.73 -29.66
N LEU A 225 21.91 -29.73 -30.49
CA LEU A 225 22.79 -29.23 -31.54
C LEU A 225 23.89 -28.29 -31.01
N TRP A 226 23.52 -27.39 -30.11
CA TRP A 226 24.36 -26.33 -29.61
C TRP A 226 24.34 -26.22 -28.08
N LYS A 227 25.51 -26.09 -27.47
CA LYS A 227 25.62 -26.02 -26.00
C LYS A 227 25.01 -24.70 -25.47
N PRO A 228 24.04 -24.77 -24.56
CA PRO A 228 23.47 -23.56 -23.92
C PRO A 228 24.46 -22.92 -22.96
N LEU A 229 24.48 -21.58 -22.92
CA LEU A 229 25.22 -20.81 -21.93
C LEU A 229 24.52 -20.88 -20.59
N PRO A 230 25.22 -21.26 -19.49
CA PRO A 230 24.63 -21.38 -18.17
C PRO A 230 23.96 -20.07 -17.72
N GLY A 231 22.75 -20.18 -17.09
CA GLY A 231 22.01 -19.04 -16.58
C GLY A 231 21.37 -18.13 -17.65
N ARG A 232 21.39 -18.54 -18.93
CA ARG A 232 20.81 -17.78 -20.04
C ARG A 232 19.48 -18.34 -20.56
N PHE A 233 19.05 -19.47 -20.05
CA PHE A 233 17.72 -20.00 -20.34
C PHE A 233 16.66 -19.28 -19.50
N LYS A 234 15.56 -18.89 -20.14
CA LYS A 234 14.39 -18.28 -19.49
C LYS A 234 13.12 -18.82 -20.10
N ASP A 235 12.26 -19.33 -19.25
CA ASP A 235 10.95 -19.87 -19.63
C ASP A 235 9.85 -18.85 -19.29
N PHE A 236 9.48 -18.04 -20.27
CA PHE A 236 8.34 -17.15 -20.18
C PHE A 236 7.05 -17.76 -20.77
N VAL A 237 7.07 -19.01 -21.19
CA VAL A 237 5.88 -19.76 -21.57
C VAL A 237 5.18 -20.30 -20.33
N ALA A 238 5.95 -20.98 -19.45
CA ALA A 238 5.44 -21.44 -18.16
C ALA A 238 5.18 -20.27 -17.18
N MET A 239 5.96 -19.19 -17.29
CA MET A 239 5.86 -18.01 -16.40
C MET A 239 5.77 -16.72 -17.22
N PRO A 240 4.56 -16.38 -17.75
CA PRO A 240 4.38 -15.18 -18.56
C PRO A 240 4.74 -13.91 -17.79
N LYS A 241 5.30 -12.92 -18.47
CA LYS A 241 5.51 -11.59 -17.88
C LYS A 241 4.18 -10.88 -17.63
N ALA A 242 4.18 -9.87 -16.76
CA ALA A 242 2.98 -9.07 -16.47
C ALA A 242 2.37 -8.39 -17.71
N ASN A 243 3.20 -8.08 -18.71
CA ASN A 243 2.76 -7.58 -20.02
C ASN A 243 2.33 -8.70 -20.99
N MET A 244 2.08 -9.91 -20.47
CA MET A 244 1.66 -11.12 -21.21
C MET A 244 2.69 -11.65 -22.24
N TYR A 245 3.91 -11.17 -22.18
CA TYR A 245 4.97 -11.68 -23.06
C TYR A 245 5.28 -13.13 -22.73
N GLN A 246 5.21 -13.99 -23.75
CA GLN A 246 5.50 -15.42 -23.67
C GLN A 246 6.51 -15.80 -24.75
N ALA A 247 7.59 -16.48 -24.36
CA ALA A 247 8.58 -17.10 -25.23
C ALA A 247 9.54 -17.94 -24.41
N LEU A 248 10.15 -18.97 -25.00
CA LEU A 248 11.36 -19.57 -24.46
C LEU A 248 12.56 -18.77 -24.99
N HIS A 249 13.47 -18.39 -24.10
CA HIS A 249 14.73 -17.74 -24.49
C HIS A 249 15.89 -18.62 -24.10
N THR A 250 16.79 -18.84 -25.01
CA THR A 250 18.07 -19.46 -24.74
C THR A 250 19.19 -18.73 -25.48
N THR A 251 20.39 -18.77 -24.95
CA THR A 251 21.59 -18.33 -25.63
C THR A 251 22.52 -19.56 -25.75
N VAL A 252 22.87 -19.92 -26.94
CA VAL A 252 23.70 -21.09 -27.23
C VAL A 252 25.02 -20.66 -27.89
N ILE A 253 26.02 -21.54 -27.84
CA ILE A 253 27.22 -21.42 -28.65
C ILE A 253 26.88 -22.07 -29.99
N GLY A 254 26.52 -21.22 -30.97
CA GLY A 254 26.10 -21.65 -32.30
C GLY A 254 27.27 -22.03 -33.23
N PRO A 255 27.02 -22.09 -34.53
CA PRO A 255 28.08 -22.32 -35.55
C PRO A 255 29.26 -21.39 -35.34
N GLU A 256 30.45 -21.82 -35.73
CA GLU A 256 31.72 -21.05 -35.60
C GLU A 256 32.06 -20.60 -34.17
N GLY A 257 31.43 -21.18 -33.14
CA GLY A 257 31.65 -20.80 -31.75
C GLY A 257 31.08 -19.44 -31.35
N LYS A 258 30.22 -18.83 -32.17
CA LYS A 258 29.60 -17.51 -31.90
C LYS A 258 28.37 -17.66 -31.04
N PRO A 259 28.14 -16.77 -30.04
CA PRO A 259 26.92 -16.80 -29.25
C PRO A 259 25.70 -16.41 -30.09
N LEU A 260 24.63 -17.19 -29.99
CA LEU A 260 23.34 -16.99 -30.66
C LEU A 260 22.20 -17.00 -29.68
N GLU A 261 21.44 -15.90 -29.58
CA GLU A 261 20.20 -15.86 -28.82
C GLU A 261 19.06 -16.42 -29.67
N ILE A 262 18.30 -17.37 -29.13
CA ILE A 262 17.15 -17.96 -29.79
C ILE A 262 15.90 -17.75 -28.96
N GLN A 263 14.85 -17.22 -29.60
CA GLN A 263 13.55 -17.00 -29.03
C GLN A 263 12.52 -17.89 -29.71
N ILE A 264 11.88 -18.77 -28.95
CA ILE A 264 10.92 -19.74 -29.46
C ILE A 264 9.54 -19.39 -28.91
N ARG A 265 8.53 -19.34 -29.78
CA ARG A 265 7.16 -18.99 -29.43
C ARG A 265 6.18 -19.47 -30.48
N THR A 266 4.89 -19.59 -30.12
CA THR A 266 3.83 -19.87 -31.10
C THR A 266 3.48 -18.61 -31.89
N ALA A 267 2.73 -18.77 -33.00
CA ALA A 267 2.21 -17.65 -33.77
C ALA A 267 1.29 -16.74 -32.93
N GLU A 268 0.50 -17.32 -32.04
CA GLU A 268 -0.36 -16.57 -31.11
C GLU A 268 0.48 -15.75 -30.11
N MET A 269 1.48 -16.38 -29.46
CA MET A 269 2.42 -15.68 -28.59
C MET A 269 3.20 -14.59 -29.33
N HIS A 270 3.48 -14.79 -30.62
CA HIS A 270 4.13 -13.78 -31.43
C HIS A 270 3.27 -12.54 -31.61
N ASN A 271 2.01 -12.73 -32.01
CA ASN A 271 1.06 -11.64 -32.17
C ASN A 271 0.86 -10.89 -30.85
N LEU A 272 0.71 -11.64 -29.75
CA LEU A 272 0.58 -11.05 -28.41
C LEU A 272 1.84 -10.27 -27.99
N ALA A 273 3.03 -10.78 -28.32
CA ALA A 273 4.29 -10.09 -28.02
C ALA A 273 4.52 -8.84 -28.87
N GLU A 274 4.00 -8.74 -30.09
CA GLU A 274 4.16 -7.55 -30.95
C GLU A 274 3.09 -6.48 -30.68
N TYR A 275 1.83 -6.89 -30.49
CA TYR A 275 0.67 -6.00 -30.39
C TYR A 275 0.03 -5.92 -29.00
N GLY A 276 0.44 -6.79 -28.07
CA GLY A 276 -0.02 -6.75 -26.68
C GLY A 276 -1.53 -6.79 -26.53
N ILE A 277 -2.05 -5.89 -25.73
CA ILE A 277 -3.49 -5.78 -25.45
C ILE A 277 -4.32 -5.49 -26.72
N ALA A 278 -3.72 -4.83 -27.73
CA ALA A 278 -4.39 -4.54 -28.99
C ALA A 278 -4.75 -5.82 -29.77
N ALA A 279 -3.96 -6.90 -29.63
CA ALA A 279 -4.27 -8.17 -30.28
C ALA A 279 -5.57 -8.81 -29.75
N HIS A 280 -5.93 -8.51 -28.48
CA HIS A 280 -7.17 -9.00 -27.86
C HIS A 280 -8.40 -8.13 -28.16
N VAL A 281 -8.21 -6.83 -28.37
CA VAL A 281 -9.33 -5.91 -28.74
C VAL A 281 -9.93 -6.35 -30.09
N ALA A 282 -9.10 -6.84 -31.01
CA ALA A 282 -9.53 -7.31 -32.32
C ALA A 282 -10.36 -8.62 -32.30
N TYR A 283 -10.38 -9.38 -31.18
CA TYR A 283 -10.97 -10.74 -31.13
C TYR A 283 -12.35 -10.79 -30.44
N LYS A 284 -13.04 -9.65 -30.25
CA LYS A 284 -14.23 -9.51 -29.41
C LYS A 284 -15.57 -10.01 -30.03
N GLU A 285 -15.56 -10.87 -31.05
CA GLU A 285 -16.76 -11.45 -31.62
C GLU A 285 -17.24 -12.78 -30.98
N GLY A 286 -16.64 -13.23 -29.87
CA GLY A 286 -17.02 -14.50 -29.23
C GLY A 286 -16.99 -14.43 -27.70
N GLY A 287 -18.14 -14.23 -27.12
CA GLY A 287 -18.65 -14.32 -25.75
C GLY A 287 -17.95 -15.20 -24.69
N ALA A 288 -16.67 -15.01 -24.39
CA ALA A 288 -16.00 -15.64 -23.28
C ALA A 288 -15.61 -14.60 -22.20
N THR A 289 -15.67 -15.03 -20.92
CA THR A 289 -15.29 -14.32 -19.71
C THR A 289 -14.15 -13.33 -19.92
N ASP A 290 -14.40 -12.06 -19.58
CA ASP A 290 -13.60 -10.88 -19.88
C ASP A 290 -12.18 -10.91 -19.20
N PRO A 291 -11.12 -11.43 -19.86
CA PRO A 291 -9.76 -11.38 -19.34
C PRO A 291 -9.20 -9.96 -19.25
N GLN A 292 -9.88 -8.97 -19.87
CA GLN A 292 -9.48 -7.56 -19.82
C GLN A 292 -9.75 -6.94 -18.46
N ARG A 293 -10.78 -7.40 -17.71
CA ARG A 293 -11.08 -6.90 -16.37
C ARG A 293 -9.97 -7.19 -15.37
N GLU A 294 -9.36 -8.37 -15.42
CA GLU A 294 -8.22 -8.73 -14.57
C GLU A 294 -6.95 -7.97 -14.95
N LYS A 295 -6.71 -7.82 -16.25
CA LYS A 295 -5.51 -7.19 -16.83
C LYS A 295 -5.46 -5.67 -16.62
N MET A 296 -6.61 -5.01 -16.48
CA MET A 296 -6.73 -3.58 -16.17
C MET A 296 -6.77 -3.29 -14.66
N THR A 297 -6.70 -4.32 -13.83
CA THR A 297 -6.76 -4.18 -12.37
C THR A 297 -5.65 -3.28 -11.84
N TRP A 298 -4.45 -3.31 -12.44
CA TRP A 298 -3.35 -2.44 -12.04
C TRP A 298 -3.64 -0.96 -12.36
N LEU A 299 -4.24 -0.66 -13.53
CA LEU A 299 -4.67 0.70 -13.89
C LEU A 299 -5.76 1.21 -12.94
N ARG A 300 -6.76 0.37 -12.65
CA ARG A 300 -7.80 0.71 -11.68
C ARG A 300 -7.22 0.91 -10.28
N GLN A 301 -6.30 0.05 -9.85
CA GLN A 301 -5.61 0.20 -8.56
C GLN A 301 -4.77 1.48 -8.49
N LEU A 302 -4.12 1.89 -9.58
CA LEU A 302 -3.45 3.18 -9.69
C LEU A 302 -4.44 4.34 -9.53
N VAL A 303 -5.58 4.28 -10.20
CA VAL A 303 -6.64 5.31 -10.13
C VAL A 303 -7.34 5.32 -8.77
N GLU A 304 -7.66 4.16 -8.20
CA GLU A 304 -8.32 4.04 -6.88
C GLU A 304 -7.41 4.49 -5.71
N ALA A 305 -6.10 4.38 -5.86
CA ALA A 305 -5.15 4.81 -4.83
C ALA A 305 -5.02 6.35 -4.72
N GLU A 306 -5.65 7.10 -5.63
CA GLU A 306 -5.36 8.51 -5.92
C GLU A 306 -6.17 9.56 -5.15
N GLY A 307 -7.12 9.19 -4.31
CA GLY A 307 -8.08 10.15 -3.72
C GLY A 307 -7.50 11.44 -3.10
N ASP A 308 -6.18 11.51 -2.80
CA ASP A 308 -5.57 12.62 -2.04
C ASP A 308 -4.01 12.72 -2.20
N GLN A 309 -3.41 12.26 -3.30
CA GLN A 309 -1.95 12.34 -3.48
C GLN A 309 -1.52 13.65 -4.17
N ASP A 310 -0.34 14.17 -3.76
CA ASP A 310 0.34 15.26 -4.47
C ASP A 310 0.67 14.81 -5.92
N PRO A 311 0.36 15.64 -6.93
CA PRO A 311 0.66 15.33 -8.33
C PRO A 311 2.11 14.92 -8.61
N ALA A 312 3.10 15.50 -7.90
CA ALA A 312 4.51 15.16 -8.04
C ALA A 312 4.82 13.74 -7.50
N GLU A 313 4.24 13.36 -6.36
CA GLU A 313 4.37 11.99 -5.81
C GLU A 313 3.72 10.94 -6.73
N PHE A 314 2.59 11.29 -7.35
CA PHE A 314 1.93 10.42 -8.33
C PHE A 314 2.84 10.13 -9.53
N LEU A 315 3.48 11.15 -10.11
CA LEU A 315 4.43 10.96 -11.20
C LEU A 315 5.62 10.09 -10.81
N GLU A 316 6.15 10.27 -9.62
CA GLU A 316 7.27 9.45 -9.13
C GLU A 316 6.85 8.00 -8.93
N SER A 317 5.68 7.74 -8.33
CA SER A 317 5.15 6.39 -8.17
C SER A 317 4.85 5.73 -9.52
N LEU A 318 4.30 6.49 -10.47
CA LEU A 318 4.04 6.03 -11.82
C LEU A 318 5.32 5.64 -12.56
N LYS A 319 6.38 6.46 -12.44
CA LYS A 319 7.69 6.16 -13.02
C LYS A 319 8.27 4.86 -12.44
N VAL A 320 8.21 4.68 -11.13
CA VAL A 320 8.68 3.45 -10.47
C VAL A 320 7.92 2.23 -11.00
N ASP A 321 6.60 2.29 -11.05
CA ASP A 321 5.77 1.18 -11.52
C ASP A 321 5.93 0.88 -13.03
N LEU A 322 6.29 1.88 -13.84
CA LEU A 322 6.48 1.73 -15.29
C LEU A 322 7.89 1.24 -15.70
N PHE A 323 8.93 1.54 -14.91
CA PHE A 323 10.33 1.38 -15.34
C PHE A 323 11.08 0.21 -14.72
N GLU A 324 10.59 -0.41 -13.64
CA GLU A 324 11.37 -1.43 -12.96
C GLU A 324 11.25 -2.79 -13.63
N ASP A 325 12.40 -3.49 -13.77
CA ASP A 325 12.45 -4.92 -14.10
C ASP A 325 11.64 -5.69 -13.02
N GLU A 326 11.01 -6.78 -13.40
CA GLU A 326 10.17 -7.58 -12.50
C GLU A 326 10.93 -8.77 -11.92
N VAL A 327 10.61 -9.13 -10.69
CA VAL A 327 11.07 -10.36 -10.02
C VAL A 327 9.87 -11.25 -9.72
N PHE A 328 10.03 -12.54 -10.00
CA PHE A 328 9.02 -13.57 -9.76
C PHE A 328 9.36 -14.30 -8.46
N VAL A 329 8.53 -14.13 -7.45
CA VAL A 329 8.71 -14.72 -6.12
C VAL A 329 7.57 -15.67 -5.81
N PHE A 330 7.86 -16.73 -5.07
CA PHE A 330 6.91 -17.79 -4.77
C PHE A 330 6.41 -17.69 -3.33
N THR A 331 5.12 -17.99 -3.12
CA THR A 331 4.63 -18.32 -1.80
C THR A 331 5.06 -19.76 -1.44
N PRO A 332 5.05 -20.16 -0.15
CA PRO A 332 5.31 -21.56 0.23
C PRO A 332 4.37 -22.57 -0.39
N LYS A 333 3.20 -22.13 -0.88
CA LYS A 333 2.21 -22.95 -1.61
C LYS A 333 2.49 -23.06 -3.10
N GLY A 334 3.56 -22.40 -3.60
CA GLY A 334 3.92 -22.41 -5.02
C GLY A 334 3.22 -21.33 -5.87
N GLU A 335 2.41 -20.44 -5.27
CA GLU A 335 1.82 -19.32 -6.02
C GLU A 335 2.89 -18.30 -6.40
N VAL A 336 2.89 -17.88 -7.64
CA VAL A 336 3.80 -16.83 -8.15
C VAL A 336 3.24 -15.44 -7.83
N LYS A 337 4.08 -14.58 -7.28
CA LYS A 337 3.81 -13.14 -7.12
C LYS A 337 4.84 -12.33 -7.91
N ASN A 338 4.33 -11.41 -8.71
CA ASN A 338 5.13 -10.52 -9.54
C ASN A 338 5.38 -9.21 -8.79
N LEU A 339 6.63 -8.80 -8.66
CA LEU A 339 7.05 -7.60 -7.94
C LEU A 339 8.08 -6.83 -8.76
N SER A 340 8.19 -5.51 -8.54
CA SER A 340 9.26 -4.70 -9.12
C SER A 340 10.63 -5.15 -8.60
N ALA A 341 11.67 -5.09 -9.43
CA ALA A 341 13.03 -5.39 -9.02
C ALA A 341 13.47 -4.48 -7.85
N GLY A 342 14.15 -5.07 -6.87
CA GLY A 342 14.50 -4.37 -5.63
C GLY A 342 13.40 -4.38 -4.56
N SER A 343 12.25 -5.01 -4.83
CA SER A 343 11.21 -5.22 -3.83
C SER A 343 11.70 -6.03 -2.64
N THR A 344 11.09 -5.75 -1.49
CA THR A 344 11.45 -6.34 -0.20
C THR A 344 10.40 -7.36 0.26
N PRO A 345 10.65 -8.15 1.30
CA PRO A 345 9.65 -9.00 1.91
C PRO A 345 8.39 -8.27 2.39
N LEU A 346 8.50 -6.97 2.70
CA LEU A 346 7.35 -6.13 3.01
C LEU A 346 6.47 -5.91 1.77
N ASP A 347 7.08 -5.60 0.63
CA ASP A 347 6.35 -5.46 -0.65
C ASP A 347 5.60 -6.75 -0.98
N PHE A 348 6.27 -7.91 -0.81
CA PHE A 348 5.65 -9.21 -0.99
C PHE A 348 4.48 -9.44 -0.03
N ALA A 349 4.62 -9.09 1.25
CA ALA A 349 3.55 -9.22 2.24
C ALA A 349 2.28 -8.44 1.84
N TYR A 350 2.45 -7.20 1.36
CA TYR A 350 1.35 -6.38 0.83
C TYR A 350 0.81 -6.87 -0.53
N ALA A 351 1.64 -7.53 -1.32
CA ALA A 351 1.20 -8.16 -2.58
C ALA A 351 0.34 -9.40 -2.32
N VAL A 352 0.58 -10.13 -1.24
CA VAL A 352 -0.26 -11.26 -0.82
C VAL A 352 -1.60 -10.75 -0.29
N HIS A 353 -1.60 -9.97 0.78
CA HIS A 353 -2.80 -9.37 1.35
C HIS A 353 -2.46 -8.17 2.24
N THR A 354 -3.34 -7.17 2.31
CA THR A 354 -3.14 -5.98 3.13
C THR A 354 -2.94 -6.31 4.61
N ASP A 355 -3.74 -7.25 5.18
CA ASP A 355 -3.61 -7.66 6.58
C ASP A 355 -2.31 -8.41 6.86
N VAL A 356 -1.82 -9.20 5.89
CA VAL A 356 -0.51 -9.87 6.00
C VAL A 356 0.58 -8.81 6.07
N GLY A 357 0.50 -7.78 5.24
CA GLY A 357 1.39 -6.62 5.28
C GLY A 357 1.36 -5.90 6.62
N HIS A 358 0.16 -5.52 7.10
CA HIS A 358 -0.01 -4.80 8.38
C HIS A 358 0.46 -5.62 9.60
N ARG A 359 0.41 -6.94 9.53
CA ARG A 359 0.80 -7.85 10.61
C ARG A 359 2.20 -8.42 10.45
N CYS A 360 2.95 -8.01 9.43
CA CYS A 360 4.29 -8.51 9.18
C CYS A 360 5.24 -8.17 10.34
N VAL A 361 5.99 -9.16 10.82
CA VAL A 361 7.02 -8.99 11.87
C VAL A 361 8.38 -9.48 11.40
N GLY A 362 8.44 -10.21 10.30
CA GLY A 362 9.66 -10.76 9.72
C GLY A 362 9.35 -11.58 8.48
N ALA A 363 10.38 -12.10 7.84
CA ALA A 363 10.22 -13.00 6.71
C ALA A 363 11.33 -14.04 6.66
N LYS A 364 11.02 -15.18 6.04
CA LYS A 364 12.02 -16.17 5.62
C LYS A 364 12.06 -16.19 4.10
N VAL A 365 13.26 -16.26 3.57
CA VAL A 365 13.52 -16.44 2.14
C VAL A 365 14.31 -17.74 1.98
N ASN A 366 13.79 -18.65 1.16
CA ASN A 366 14.38 -19.98 0.96
C ASN A 366 14.65 -20.72 2.27
N GLY A 367 13.72 -20.61 3.24
CA GLY A 367 13.80 -21.22 4.57
C GLY A 367 14.65 -20.45 5.60
N SER A 368 15.42 -19.44 5.21
CA SER A 368 16.28 -18.65 6.09
C SER A 368 15.63 -17.32 6.47
N ILE A 369 15.73 -16.91 7.76
CA ILE A 369 15.24 -15.61 8.22
C ILE A 369 16.10 -14.51 7.61
N VAL A 370 15.45 -13.53 7.00
CA VAL A 370 16.10 -12.36 6.38
C VAL A 370 15.59 -11.06 6.99
N PRO A 371 16.40 -9.97 6.97
CA PRO A 371 15.94 -8.66 7.37
C PRO A 371 14.86 -8.12 6.39
N LEU A 372 13.96 -7.25 6.88
CA LEU A 372 12.86 -6.71 6.07
C LEU A 372 13.31 -5.81 4.89
N HIS A 373 14.57 -5.39 4.87
CA HIS A 373 15.19 -4.64 3.76
C HIS A 373 15.91 -5.54 2.74
N TYR A 374 15.84 -6.86 2.88
CA TYR A 374 16.39 -7.81 1.91
C TYR A 374 15.76 -7.58 0.53
N GLN A 375 16.56 -7.56 -0.53
CA GLN A 375 16.08 -7.41 -1.89
C GLN A 375 15.77 -8.78 -2.48
N LEU A 376 14.51 -9.00 -2.82
CA LEU A 376 14.03 -10.26 -3.38
C LEU A 376 14.57 -10.49 -4.79
N ARG A 377 14.81 -11.75 -5.12
CA ARG A 377 15.31 -12.21 -6.43
C ARG A 377 14.30 -13.16 -7.05
N SER A 378 14.29 -13.23 -8.39
CA SER A 378 13.46 -14.22 -9.09
C SER A 378 13.84 -15.64 -8.66
N GLY A 379 12.83 -16.43 -8.31
CA GLY A 379 13.00 -17.79 -7.79
C GLY A 379 12.96 -17.90 -6.26
N ASP A 380 12.97 -16.78 -5.53
CA ASP A 380 12.89 -16.82 -4.07
C ASP A 380 11.53 -17.32 -3.59
N ILE A 381 11.54 -18.22 -2.61
CA ILE A 381 10.36 -18.68 -1.88
C ILE A 381 10.26 -17.85 -0.60
N VAL A 382 9.19 -17.07 -0.45
CA VAL A 382 9.05 -16.10 0.64
C VAL A 382 7.91 -16.51 1.58
N GLU A 383 8.25 -16.73 2.86
CA GLU A 383 7.32 -16.96 3.95
C GLU A 383 7.25 -15.71 4.84
N VAL A 384 6.07 -15.08 4.94
CA VAL A 384 5.87 -13.90 5.79
C VAL A 384 5.49 -14.33 7.19
N LEU A 385 6.23 -13.85 8.18
CA LEU A 385 5.94 -14.08 9.59
C LEU A 385 5.00 -12.96 10.09
N THR A 386 3.82 -13.35 10.58
CA THR A 386 2.80 -12.40 11.03
C THR A 386 2.57 -12.46 12.52
N ALA A 387 2.33 -11.31 13.15
CA ALA A 387 1.93 -11.23 14.55
C ALA A 387 0.47 -11.71 14.72
N LYS A 388 0.16 -12.30 15.88
CA LYS A 388 -1.22 -12.69 16.25
C LYS A 388 -2.14 -11.47 16.39
N GLN A 389 -1.61 -10.36 16.92
CA GLN A 389 -2.32 -9.08 17.05
C GLN A 389 -1.93 -8.14 15.91
N ASN A 390 -2.89 -7.42 15.37
CA ASN A 390 -2.63 -6.37 14.38
C ASN A 390 -2.03 -5.15 15.09
N ARG A 391 -0.70 -4.96 14.94
CA ARG A 391 0.02 -3.79 15.50
C ARG A 391 0.11 -2.64 14.51
N GLY A 392 -0.37 -2.87 13.28
CA GLY A 392 -0.20 -1.93 12.17
C GLY A 392 1.25 -1.86 11.65
N PRO A 393 1.46 -1.17 10.54
CA PRO A 393 2.79 -0.95 9.95
C PRO A 393 3.62 0.03 10.78
N SER A 394 4.96 -0.06 10.68
CA SER A 394 5.87 0.98 11.18
C SER A 394 6.01 2.11 10.14
N ARG A 395 6.18 3.36 10.60
CA ARG A 395 6.45 4.51 9.71
C ARG A 395 7.76 4.37 8.95
N ASP A 396 8.76 3.71 9.53
CA ASP A 396 10.03 3.45 8.86
C ASP A 396 9.91 2.49 7.67
N TRP A 397 8.83 1.71 7.59
CA TRP A 397 8.59 0.83 6.44
C TRP A 397 8.38 1.59 5.14
N LEU A 398 7.93 2.85 5.20
CA LEU A 398 7.84 3.71 4.01
C LEU A 398 9.19 3.92 3.30
N LYS A 399 10.31 3.79 4.04
CA LYS A 399 11.67 3.88 3.49
C LYS A 399 12.16 2.53 2.92
N LEU A 400 11.56 1.42 3.36
CA LEU A 400 11.96 0.08 2.99
C LEU A 400 11.19 -0.46 1.78
N VAL A 401 9.91 -0.11 1.68
CA VAL A 401 9.05 -0.59 0.58
C VAL A 401 9.37 0.11 -0.73
N ARG A 402 9.35 -0.68 -1.80
CA ARG A 402 9.63 -0.21 -3.16
C ARG A 402 8.34 0.01 -3.95
N THR A 403 7.37 -0.91 -3.83
CA THR A 403 6.14 -0.86 -4.61
C THR A 403 5.22 0.28 -4.16
N SER A 404 4.56 0.94 -5.12
CA SER A 404 3.52 1.94 -4.86
C SER A 404 2.36 1.34 -4.06
N ARG A 405 1.98 0.09 -4.35
CA ARG A 405 0.93 -0.64 -3.62
C ARG A 405 1.21 -0.72 -2.11
N ALA A 406 2.40 -1.18 -1.70
CA ALA A 406 2.77 -1.26 -0.29
C ALA A 406 2.81 0.12 0.36
N ARG A 407 3.43 1.10 -0.31
CA ARG A 407 3.54 2.48 0.16
C ARG A 407 2.16 3.11 0.38
N ASN A 408 1.24 2.95 -0.56
CA ASN A 408 -0.11 3.49 -0.48
C ASN A 408 -0.92 2.84 0.65
N LYS A 409 -0.82 1.51 0.83
CA LYS A 409 -1.51 0.82 1.94
C LYS A 409 -0.98 1.24 3.30
N ILE A 410 0.33 1.44 3.46
CA ILE A 410 0.95 1.95 4.68
C ILE A 410 0.50 3.40 4.95
N ARG A 411 0.51 4.27 3.94
CA ARG A 411 0.04 5.66 4.06
C ARG A 411 -1.44 5.74 4.43
N ALA A 412 -2.28 4.92 3.79
CA ALA A 412 -3.71 4.86 4.08
C ALA A 412 -3.98 4.45 5.53
N PHE A 413 -3.21 3.48 6.06
CA PHE A 413 -3.28 3.09 7.48
C PHE A 413 -2.99 4.28 8.39
N PHE A 414 -1.88 5.00 8.17
CA PHE A 414 -1.53 6.16 9.00
C PHE A 414 -2.47 7.35 8.81
N LYS A 415 -3.08 7.50 7.64
CA LYS A 415 -4.12 8.51 7.40
C LYS A 415 -5.37 8.18 8.22
N GLN A 416 -5.77 6.90 8.22
CA GLN A 416 -6.90 6.44 9.02
C GLN A 416 -6.62 6.58 10.52
N GLU A 417 -5.45 6.15 11.00
CA GLU A 417 -5.01 6.31 12.38
C GLU A 417 -5.04 7.78 12.83
N ARG A 418 -4.50 8.69 12.00
CA ARG A 418 -4.56 10.15 12.27
C ARG A 418 -5.98 10.70 12.31
N ARG A 419 -6.89 10.17 11.48
CA ARG A 419 -8.30 10.56 11.49
C ARG A 419 -8.99 10.09 12.77
N GLU A 420 -8.75 8.86 13.19
CA GLU A 420 -9.28 8.30 14.44
C GLU A 420 -8.73 9.05 15.66
N ASP A 421 -7.43 9.34 15.69
CA ASP A 421 -6.80 10.16 16.73
C ASP A 421 -7.39 11.58 16.78
N ALA A 422 -7.60 12.21 15.61
CA ALA A 422 -8.19 13.55 15.55
C ALA A 422 -9.66 13.52 15.98
N GLU A 423 -10.42 12.50 15.58
CA GLU A 423 -11.81 12.32 16.02
C GLU A 423 -11.88 12.17 17.54
N GLN A 424 -11.03 11.30 18.13
CA GLN A 424 -11.00 11.08 19.57
C GLN A 424 -10.60 12.36 20.33
N LYS A 425 -9.55 13.05 19.87
CA LYS A 425 -9.14 14.35 20.43
C LYS A 425 -10.26 15.39 20.35
N GLY A 426 -11.00 15.41 19.25
CA GLY A 426 -12.13 16.31 19.09
C GLY A 426 -13.28 16.00 20.02
N ARG A 427 -13.58 14.71 20.25
CA ARG A 427 -14.57 14.27 21.25
C ARG A 427 -14.15 14.66 22.66
N ASP A 428 -12.91 14.35 23.04
CA ASP A 428 -12.36 14.64 24.36
C ASP A 428 -12.34 16.16 24.63
N ALA A 429 -11.94 16.96 23.64
CA ALA A 429 -11.91 18.41 23.74
C ALA A 429 -13.32 19.04 23.87
N LEU A 430 -14.31 18.48 23.15
CA LEU A 430 -15.70 18.92 23.30
C LEU A 430 -16.27 18.50 24.67
N GLU A 431 -16.00 17.27 25.10
CA GLU A 431 -16.40 16.78 26.41
C GLU A 431 -15.86 17.66 27.55
N GLU A 432 -14.57 18.00 27.49
CA GLU A 432 -13.95 18.90 28.45
C GLU A 432 -14.58 20.32 28.44
N ALA A 433 -14.85 20.85 27.25
CA ALA A 433 -15.46 22.17 27.07
C ALA A 433 -16.90 22.22 27.61
N LEU A 434 -17.68 21.14 27.45
CA LEU A 434 -19.05 21.00 27.98
C LEU A 434 -19.03 20.75 29.49
N ARG A 435 -18.11 19.92 29.99
CA ARG A 435 -17.97 19.65 31.45
C ARG A 435 -17.61 20.91 32.22
N LYS A 436 -16.74 21.79 31.69
CA LYS A 436 -16.40 23.09 32.28
C LYS A 436 -17.60 24.01 32.40
N ARG A 437 -18.71 23.73 31.70
CA ARG A 437 -19.97 24.51 31.72
C ARG A 437 -21.13 23.78 32.40
N GLY A 438 -20.83 22.67 33.06
CA GLY A 438 -21.85 21.89 33.80
C GLY A 438 -22.75 21.01 32.90
N LEU A 439 -22.41 20.83 31.61
CA LEU A 439 -23.20 20.02 30.68
C LEU A 439 -22.57 18.63 30.51
N PRO A 440 -23.26 17.54 30.91
CA PRO A 440 -22.73 16.18 30.78
C PRO A 440 -22.80 15.71 29.30
N MET A 441 -21.65 15.35 28.73
CA MET A 441 -21.54 14.90 27.33
C MET A 441 -22.42 13.69 27.00
N GLN A 442 -22.60 12.73 27.91
CA GLN A 442 -23.41 11.53 27.70
C GLN A 442 -24.88 11.84 27.41
N LYS A 443 -25.45 12.89 28.07
CA LYS A 443 -26.80 13.36 27.77
C LYS A 443 -26.87 14.17 26.46
N MET A 444 -25.78 14.88 26.12
CA MET A 444 -25.72 15.73 24.92
C MET A 444 -25.43 14.95 23.67
N ALA A 445 -24.60 13.89 23.73
CA ALA A 445 -24.22 13.07 22.57
C ALA A 445 -25.40 12.35 21.90
N MET A 446 -26.44 12.03 22.67
CA MET A 446 -27.71 11.46 22.19
C MET A 446 -28.80 12.52 21.96
N SER A 447 -28.51 13.79 22.21
CA SER A 447 -29.48 14.87 22.06
C SER A 447 -29.60 15.27 20.57
N PRO A 448 -30.82 15.45 20.05
CA PRO A 448 -31.05 16.01 18.74
C PRO A 448 -30.45 17.42 18.54
N LEU A 449 -30.23 18.15 19.64
CA LEU A 449 -29.61 19.47 19.64
C LEU A 449 -28.17 19.47 19.15
N LEU A 450 -27.34 18.50 19.57
CA LEU A 450 -25.97 18.40 19.06
C LEU A 450 -25.95 18.10 17.56
N ALA A 451 -26.83 17.21 17.09
CA ALA A 451 -26.95 16.89 15.68
C ALA A 451 -27.42 18.12 14.85
N GLN A 452 -28.26 18.98 15.43
CA GLN A 452 -28.69 20.22 14.82
C GLN A 452 -27.53 21.23 14.72
N VAL A 453 -26.79 21.43 15.81
CA VAL A 453 -25.60 22.33 15.83
C VAL A 453 -24.53 21.87 14.83
N ILE A 454 -24.29 20.56 14.72
CA ILE A 454 -23.35 19.98 13.73
C ILE A 454 -23.78 20.35 12.30
N ARG A 455 -25.07 20.23 11.98
CA ARG A 455 -25.63 20.60 10.67
C ARG A 455 -25.54 22.09 10.39
N GLU A 456 -25.85 22.92 11.39
CA GLU A 456 -25.75 24.39 11.31
C GLU A 456 -24.30 24.88 11.12
N MET A 457 -23.32 24.09 11.53
CA MET A 457 -21.90 24.36 11.30
C MET A 457 -21.40 23.82 9.95
N GLY A 458 -22.30 23.29 9.11
CA GLY A 458 -21.99 22.84 7.74
C GLY A 458 -21.49 21.40 7.62
N PHE A 459 -21.54 20.61 8.66
CA PHE A 459 -21.08 19.23 8.65
C PHE A 459 -22.23 18.25 8.40
N ARG A 460 -22.06 17.36 7.40
CA ARG A 460 -23.05 16.31 7.11
C ARG A 460 -22.93 15.08 8.03
N LYS A 461 -21.73 14.82 8.54
CA LYS A 461 -21.43 13.67 9.42
C LYS A 461 -20.78 14.13 10.72
N ALA A 462 -21.20 13.54 11.83
CA ALA A 462 -20.65 13.85 13.15
C ALA A 462 -19.14 13.52 13.25
N THR A 463 -18.67 12.47 12.56
CA THR A 463 -17.25 12.11 12.49
C THR A 463 -16.39 13.22 11.88
N GLU A 464 -16.85 13.85 10.80
CA GLU A 464 -16.13 14.96 10.13
C GLU A 464 -16.04 16.19 11.05
N PHE A 465 -17.11 16.45 11.80
CA PHE A 465 -17.15 17.52 12.79
C PHE A 465 -16.15 17.28 13.94
N TYR A 466 -16.11 16.06 14.51
CA TYR A 466 -15.14 15.74 15.55
C TYR A 466 -13.69 15.80 15.07
N ILE A 467 -13.44 15.34 13.82
CA ILE A 467 -12.12 15.48 13.19
C ILE A 467 -11.72 16.95 13.06
N ALA A 468 -12.64 17.81 12.61
CA ALA A 468 -12.41 19.25 12.49
C ALA A 468 -12.14 19.92 13.83
N LEU A 469 -12.81 19.50 14.91
CA LEU A 469 -12.55 19.91 16.28
C LEU A 469 -11.15 19.48 16.73
N GLY A 470 -10.77 18.22 16.53
CA GLY A 470 -9.46 17.67 16.92
C GLY A 470 -8.31 18.29 16.16
N GLN A 471 -8.56 18.74 14.91
CA GLN A 471 -7.59 19.49 14.10
C GLN A 471 -7.54 20.99 14.41
N GLY A 472 -8.40 21.49 15.32
CA GLY A 472 -8.48 22.90 15.66
C GLY A 472 -9.10 23.80 14.58
N LYS A 473 -9.70 23.23 13.53
CA LYS A 473 -10.42 23.99 12.49
C LYS A 473 -11.74 24.57 12.98
N VAL A 474 -12.31 23.94 14.01
CA VAL A 474 -13.53 24.38 14.68
C VAL A 474 -13.20 24.63 16.14
N SER A 475 -13.65 25.78 16.67
CA SER A 475 -13.44 26.11 18.06
C SER A 475 -14.42 25.40 18.98
N THR A 476 -13.91 24.61 19.94
CA THR A 476 -14.72 23.95 20.97
C THR A 476 -15.54 24.93 21.81
N LYS A 477 -15.00 26.16 22.04
CA LYS A 477 -15.71 27.25 22.73
C LYS A 477 -16.92 27.75 21.94
N ALA A 478 -16.79 27.87 20.61
CA ALA A 478 -17.89 28.31 19.73
C ALA A 478 -19.02 27.27 19.71
N VAL A 479 -18.67 25.97 19.63
CA VAL A 479 -19.66 24.87 19.69
C VAL A 479 -20.39 24.86 21.02
N ALA A 480 -19.66 24.94 22.12
CA ALA A 480 -20.26 24.94 23.47
C ALA A 480 -21.15 26.18 23.71
N ASN A 481 -20.78 27.36 23.17
CA ASN A 481 -21.63 28.55 23.23
C ASN A 481 -22.93 28.36 22.43
N LYS A 482 -22.85 27.80 21.24
CA LYS A 482 -24.00 27.58 20.37
C LYS A 482 -24.96 26.55 20.96
N LEU A 483 -24.43 25.50 21.61
CA LEU A 483 -25.22 24.51 22.36
C LEU A 483 -25.93 25.16 23.56
N MET A 484 -25.24 26.01 24.31
CA MET A 484 -25.85 26.74 25.45
C MET A 484 -26.93 27.72 25.01
N GLN A 485 -26.74 28.38 23.88
CA GLN A 485 -27.76 29.27 23.31
C GLN A 485 -29.04 28.49 22.95
N ARG A 486 -28.87 27.34 22.27
CA ARG A 486 -30.00 26.49 21.88
C ARG A 486 -30.72 25.86 23.07
N LEU A 487 -30.00 25.50 24.11
CA LEU A 487 -30.61 25.04 25.37
C LEU A 487 -31.46 26.13 26.02
N LYS A 488 -30.98 27.36 26.05
CA LYS A 488 -31.77 28.50 26.60
C LYS A 488 -32.99 28.84 25.73
N GLU A 489 -32.88 28.72 24.40
CA GLU A 489 -34.02 28.90 23.49
C GLU A 489 -35.05 27.77 23.62
N GLY A 490 -34.62 26.53 23.97
CA GLY A 490 -35.52 25.40 24.25
C GLY A 490 -36.19 25.44 25.65
N GLU A 491 -35.50 25.99 26.65
CA GLU A 491 -36.02 26.16 28.01
C GLU A 491 -37.06 27.28 28.13
N ALA A 492 -37.13 28.19 27.12
CA ALA A 492 -38.16 29.25 27.11
C ALA A 492 -39.57 28.77 26.76
N VAL A 493 -39.78 27.46 26.53
CA VAL A 493 -41.08 26.85 26.14
C VAL A 493 -41.67 25.96 27.23
N GLU A 494 -40.95 25.63 28.31
CA GLU A 494 -41.50 24.88 29.43
C GLU A 494 -41.04 25.47 30.78
N GLU A 495 -41.78 26.46 31.29
CA GLU A 495 -41.80 26.82 32.73
C GLU A 495 -42.72 25.85 33.46
N GLU A 496 -42.17 24.94 34.26
CA GLU A 496 -42.79 24.45 35.51
C GLU A 496 -41.72 24.18 36.58
N GLN A 497 -41.99 24.65 37.73
CA GLN A 497 -41.32 25.05 38.97
C GLN A 497 -40.29 24.11 39.63
N PRO A 498 -39.45 24.64 40.55
CA PRO A 498 -38.24 24.00 41.03
C PRO A 498 -38.46 23.21 42.31
N ILE A 499 -37.77 22.08 42.43
CA ILE A 499 -37.48 21.45 43.72
C ILE A 499 -35.96 21.57 43.96
N GLY A 500 -35.61 22.41 44.91
CA GLY A 500 -34.23 22.64 45.32
C GLY A 500 -33.65 21.48 46.12
N PHE A 501 -32.37 21.25 45.90
CA PHE A 501 -31.46 20.75 46.93
C PHE A 501 -30.14 21.49 46.80
N GLU A 502 -29.84 22.25 47.84
CA GLU A 502 -28.54 22.86 48.08
C GLU A 502 -27.50 21.82 48.46
N GLY A 503 -26.31 22.04 48.04
CA GLY A 503 -25.12 21.68 48.79
C GLY A 503 -24.24 20.59 48.22
N ALA A 504 -23.17 20.99 47.55
CA ALA A 504 -21.83 20.54 47.89
C ALA A 504 -20.77 21.33 47.07
N ARG A 505 -19.86 21.80 47.82
CA ARG A 505 -18.81 22.77 47.53
C ARG A 505 -17.81 22.31 46.47
N GLU A 506 -17.27 23.32 45.82
CA GLU A 506 -16.03 23.35 45.01
C GLU A 506 -14.93 22.48 45.59
N ASP A 507 -14.25 21.74 44.71
CA ASP A 507 -12.86 21.40 44.95
C ASP A 507 -11.98 21.68 43.74
N LYS A 508 -10.90 22.34 44.06
CA LYS A 508 -9.95 23.07 43.26
C LYS A 508 -9.19 22.22 42.22
N ALA A 509 -8.82 22.88 41.16
CA ALA A 509 -7.77 22.52 40.24
C ALA A 509 -6.60 21.73 40.86
N ARG A 510 -6.43 20.47 40.49
CA ARG A 510 -5.17 19.76 40.72
C ARG A 510 -4.23 20.04 39.54
N ARG A 511 -3.26 20.89 39.84
CA ARG A 511 -2.00 21.03 39.11
C ARG A 511 -1.41 19.64 38.87
N THR A 512 -0.81 19.42 37.71
CA THR A 512 0.16 18.37 37.42
C THR A 512 1.22 18.39 38.53
N LYS A 513 1.14 17.44 39.45
CA LYS A 513 2.22 17.19 40.41
C LYS A 513 3.27 16.37 39.71
N ASP A 514 4.53 16.77 39.87
CA ASP A 514 5.70 16.05 39.45
C ASP A 514 5.67 14.58 39.92
N ALA A 515 6.23 13.71 39.07
CA ALA A 515 6.20 12.27 39.19
C ALA A 515 6.99 11.71 40.40
N SER A 516 7.53 12.55 41.28
CA SER A 516 8.37 12.19 42.40
C SER A 516 7.63 11.62 43.64
N ASN A 517 6.29 11.43 43.60
CA ASN A 517 5.53 11.16 44.81
C ASN A 517 4.70 9.86 44.83
N TYR A 518 5.23 8.79 44.18
CA TYR A 518 4.58 7.47 44.27
C TYR A 518 5.09 6.62 45.45
N GLY A 519 5.93 7.17 46.37
CA GLY A 519 6.54 6.39 47.45
C GLY A 519 7.44 5.26 46.98
N ILE A 520 8.21 5.53 45.96
CA ILE A 520 9.15 4.54 45.38
C ILE A 520 10.57 5.08 45.48
N ARG A 521 11.48 4.31 46.09
CA ARG A 521 12.89 4.59 46.17
C ARG A 521 13.64 3.82 45.09
N VAL A 522 14.48 4.51 44.34
CA VAL A 522 15.36 3.94 43.34
C VAL A 522 16.78 3.87 43.88
N LYS A 523 17.38 2.71 43.86
CA LYS A 523 18.75 2.53 44.38
C LYS A 523 19.78 3.24 43.50
N GLY A 524 20.49 4.21 44.07
CA GLY A 524 21.57 4.94 43.39
C GLY A 524 21.15 6.14 42.54
N ALA A 525 19.91 6.62 42.67
CA ALA A 525 19.45 7.83 41.95
C ALA A 525 18.41 8.59 42.77
N ASP A 526 18.76 9.78 43.25
CA ASP A 526 17.82 10.71 43.87
C ASP A 526 17.21 11.63 42.82
N ASN A 527 15.89 11.89 42.91
CA ASN A 527 15.14 12.77 42.00
C ASN A 527 14.95 12.30 40.54
N VAL A 528 14.77 11.02 40.29
CA VAL A 528 14.45 10.52 38.96
C VAL A 528 12.93 10.45 38.76
N ALA A 529 12.46 10.88 37.60
CA ALA A 529 11.06 10.78 37.20
C ALA A 529 10.63 9.29 37.14
N VAL A 530 9.75 8.88 38.06
CA VAL A 530 9.24 7.52 38.20
C VAL A 530 7.79 7.47 37.72
N ARG A 531 7.42 6.39 37.03
CA ARG A 531 6.09 6.20 36.46
C ARG A 531 5.60 4.77 36.67
N LEU A 532 4.40 4.58 37.16
CA LEU A 532 3.77 3.26 37.25
C LEU A 532 3.35 2.72 35.89
N ALA A 533 3.66 1.47 35.61
CA ALA A 533 3.33 0.81 34.35
C ALA A 533 1.81 0.57 34.24
N LYS A 534 1.21 1.03 33.15
CA LYS A 534 -0.22 0.84 32.88
C LYS A 534 -0.62 -0.63 32.69
N CYS A 535 0.30 -1.48 32.23
CA CYS A 535 0.04 -2.88 31.91
C CYS A 535 -0.12 -3.80 33.13
N CYS A 536 0.37 -3.39 34.31
CA CYS A 536 0.29 -4.22 35.55
C CYS A 536 -0.14 -3.43 36.76
N ARG A 537 -0.14 -2.08 36.69
CA ARG A 537 -0.58 -1.14 37.74
C ARG A 537 -0.10 -1.60 39.13
N PRO A 538 1.20 -1.56 39.42
CA PRO A 538 1.72 -1.99 40.71
C PRO A 538 1.12 -1.16 41.86
N VAL A 539 0.93 -1.80 43.02
CA VAL A 539 0.47 -1.16 44.26
C VAL A 539 1.44 -1.47 45.39
N PRO A 540 1.51 -0.66 46.46
CA PRO A 540 2.35 -0.95 47.61
C PRO A 540 2.16 -2.37 48.13
N GLY A 541 3.27 -3.07 48.39
CA GLY A 541 3.28 -4.50 48.75
C GLY A 541 3.43 -5.47 47.57
N ASP A 542 3.29 -5.02 46.29
CA ASP A 542 3.69 -5.82 45.14
C ASP A 542 5.24 -5.84 45.03
N THR A 543 5.83 -6.98 44.63
CA THR A 543 7.24 -7.03 44.22
C THR A 543 7.40 -6.28 42.90
N ILE A 544 8.26 -5.26 42.88
CA ILE A 544 8.40 -4.35 41.74
C ILE A 544 9.79 -4.42 41.10
N ALA A 545 9.85 -4.05 39.79
CA ALA A 545 11.05 -3.92 39.01
C ALA A 545 11.02 -2.60 38.22
N GLY A 546 12.07 -1.81 38.27
CA GLY A 546 12.23 -0.57 37.54
C GLY A 546 12.91 -0.81 36.21
N TYR A 547 12.38 -0.23 35.13
CA TYR A 547 12.97 -0.29 33.79
C TYR A 547 13.19 1.11 33.23
N VAL A 548 14.44 1.40 32.83
CA VAL A 548 14.83 2.71 32.26
C VAL A 548 14.33 2.81 30.83
N SER A 549 13.41 3.75 30.59
CA SER A 549 12.87 4.04 29.27
C SER A 549 13.50 5.32 28.71
N LEU A 550 14.05 5.25 27.48
CA LEU A 550 14.68 6.39 26.81
C LEU A 550 13.68 7.55 26.66
N GLY A 551 14.00 8.70 27.24
CA GLY A 551 13.20 9.93 27.19
C GLY A 551 11.93 9.95 28.05
N ARG A 552 11.67 8.92 28.90
CA ARG A 552 10.43 8.81 29.74
C ARG A 552 10.67 8.49 31.21
N GLY A 553 11.93 8.47 31.67
CA GLY A 553 12.27 8.11 33.05
C GLY A 553 12.18 6.61 33.33
N ILE A 554 12.03 6.25 34.61
CA ILE A 554 11.96 4.86 35.09
C ILE A 554 10.50 4.42 35.15
N THR A 555 10.16 3.35 34.45
CA THR A 555 8.82 2.73 34.47
C THR A 555 8.84 1.54 35.45
N ILE A 556 7.95 1.60 36.44
CA ILE A 556 7.84 0.57 37.49
C ILE A 556 6.82 -0.46 37.09
N HIS A 557 7.24 -1.70 37.03
CA HIS A 557 6.40 -2.86 36.78
C HIS A 557 6.34 -3.78 37.99
N ARG A 558 5.29 -4.61 38.08
CA ARG A 558 5.32 -5.78 38.97
C ARG A 558 6.33 -6.79 38.41
N ALA A 559 7.07 -7.45 39.29
CA ALA A 559 8.08 -8.44 38.90
C ALA A 559 7.48 -9.62 38.11
N ASP A 560 6.22 -10.00 38.38
CA ASP A 560 5.49 -11.07 37.70
C ASP A 560 4.83 -10.64 36.38
N CYS A 561 4.97 -9.41 35.96
CA CYS A 561 4.35 -8.87 34.76
C CYS A 561 4.91 -9.53 33.49
N LYS A 562 4.01 -9.96 32.58
CA LYS A 562 4.38 -10.57 31.29
C LYS A 562 5.34 -9.71 30.46
N ASN A 563 5.22 -8.39 30.58
CA ASN A 563 6.09 -7.46 29.87
C ASN A 563 7.51 -7.40 30.45
N VAL A 564 7.68 -7.62 31.76
CA VAL A 564 9.00 -7.69 32.40
C VAL A 564 9.80 -8.85 31.84
N LYS A 565 9.18 -10.02 31.62
CA LYS A 565 9.83 -11.17 30.99
C LYS A 565 10.33 -10.87 29.57
N ALA A 566 9.60 -10.04 28.82
CA ALA A 566 10.03 -9.62 27.48
C ALA A 566 11.14 -8.55 27.55
N LEU A 567 11.14 -7.69 28.55
CA LEU A 567 12.14 -6.63 28.77
C LEU A 567 13.46 -7.16 29.33
N MET A 568 13.48 -8.36 29.95
CA MET A 568 14.69 -9.03 30.44
C MET A 568 15.72 -9.37 29.35
N LYS A 569 15.39 -9.13 28.09
CA LYS A 569 16.36 -9.21 26.99
C LYS A 569 17.42 -8.08 27.01
N ALA A 570 17.20 -7.03 27.80
CA ALA A 570 18.14 -5.93 28.04
C ALA A 570 18.30 -5.71 29.55
N PRO A 571 19.04 -6.63 30.25
CA PRO A 571 19.14 -6.63 31.70
C PRO A 571 19.86 -5.38 32.26
N GLU A 572 20.72 -4.75 31.47
CA GLU A 572 21.45 -3.52 31.82
C GLU A 572 20.55 -2.29 32.02
N ARG A 573 19.27 -2.37 31.59
CA ARG A 573 18.28 -1.28 31.74
C ARG A 573 17.37 -1.46 32.96
N PHE A 574 17.55 -2.53 33.73
CA PHE A 574 16.83 -2.72 34.98
C PHE A 574 17.53 -2.04 36.13
N VAL A 575 16.74 -1.38 36.96
CA VAL A 575 17.20 -0.76 38.20
C VAL A 575 16.44 -1.34 39.39
N GLU A 576 17.13 -1.52 40.50
CA GLU A 576 16.53 -2.00 41.74
C GLU A 576 15.70 -0.90 42.37
N VAL A 577 14.41 -1.21 42.64
CA VAL A 577 13.44 -0.30 43.19
C VAL A 577 12.69 -0.93 44.33
N SER A 578 12.33 -0.13 45.32
CA SER A 578 11.56 -0.57 46.49
C SER A 578 10.48 0.44 46.83
N TRP A 579 9.39 -0.02 47.48
CA TRP A 579 8.40 0.86 48.05
C TRP A 579 9.00 1.56 49.28
N ASP A 580 8.83 2.89 49.37
CA ASP A 580 9.19 3.67 50.56
C ASP A 580 7.93 3.76 51.42
N GLY A 581 7.98 3.30 52.65
CA GLY A 581 6.85 3.21 53.54
C GLY A 581 6.17 4.55 53.80
N GLU A 582 4.84 4.53 53.97
CA GLU A 582 3.93 5.60 54.33
C GLU A 582 3.63 6.64 53.23
N ASN A 583 2.79 6.26 52.26
CA ASN A 583 2.08 7.22 51.43
C ASN A 583 0.58 6.91 51.44
N GLU A 584 -0.23 7.88 51.83
CA GLU A 584 -1.71 7.87 51.76
C GLU A 584 -2.23 7.99 50.31
N SER A 585 -1.54 7.40 49.32
CA SER A 585 -1.92 7.45 47.93
C SER A 585 -2.83 6.28 47.59
N SER A 586 -3.98 6.55 46.95
CA SER A 586 -4.85 5.50 46.43
C SER A 586 -4.41 5.02 45.05
N TYR A 587 -4.46 3.72 44.81
CA TYR A 587 -4.01 3.07 43.60
C TYR A 587 -5.16 2.35 42.87
N ARG A 588 -5.21 2.47 41.53
CA ARG A 588 -6.28 1.87 40.74
C ARG A 588 -5.97 0.44 40.36
N VAL A 589 -6.88 -0.48 40.70
CA VAL A 589 -6.79 -1.91 40.41
C VAL A 589 -8.06 -2.37 39.69
N GLU A 590 -7.92 -3.34 38.80
CA GLU A 590 -9.05 -4.00 38.16
C GLU A 590 -9.25 -5.40 38.76
N LEU A 591 -10.48 -5.68 39.16
CA LEU A 591 -10.91 -6.96 39.68
C LEU A 591 -11.92 -7.59 38.74
N GLN A 592 -11.83 -8.88 38.54
CA GLN A 592 -12.86 -9.68 37.90
C GLN A 592 -13.48 -10.62 38.89
N ILE A 593 -14.80 -10.67 38.89
CA ILE A 593 -15.63 -11.51 39.75
C ILE A 593 -16.49 -12.36 38.84
N ASP A 594 -16.27 -13.65 38.87
CA ASP A 594 -17.03 -14.63 38.13
C ASP A 594 -18.07 -15.28 39.05
N ALA A 595 -19.35 -15.17 38.69
CA ALA A 595 -20.46 -15.60 39.51
C ALA A 595 -21.59 -16.23 38.67
N TYR A 596 -22.48 -16.97 39.30
CA TYR A 596 -23.79 -17.31 38.73
C TYR A 596 -24.72 -16.11 38.81
N ASP A 597 -25.46 -15.85 37.73
CA ASP A 597 -26.40 -14.74 37.66
C ASP A 597 -27.58 -14.97 38.61
N ARG A 598 -27.86 -14.00 39.49
CA ARG A 598 -29.00 -13.98 40.40
C ARG A 598 -29.46 -12.56 40.72
N THR A 599 -30.68 -12.43 41.16
CA THR A 599 -31.21 -11.17 41.63
C THR A 599 -30.37 -10.63 42.82
N ARG A 600 -30.10 -9.31 42.86
CA ARG A 600 -29.31 -8.60 43.88
C ARG A 600 -27.80 -8.94 43.92
N LEU A 601 -27.26 -9.73 43.01
CA LEU A 601 -25.83 -10.02 43.01
C LEU A 601 -24.97 -8.73 42.98
N LEU A 602 -25.30 -7.77 42.12
CA LEU A 602 -24.57 -6.51 42.02
C LEU A 602 -24.67 -5.65 43.29
N GLU A 603 -25.82 -5.69 43.96
CA GLU A 603 -26.03 -5.04 45.26
C GLU A 603 -25.08 -5.61 46.32
N ASP A 604 -25.01 -6.94 46.45
CA ASP A 604 -24.16 -7.61 47.42
C ASP A 604 -22.68 -7.37 47.14
N LEU A 605 -22.26 -7.40 45.86
CA LEU A 605 -20.88 -7.06 45.46
C LEU A 605 -20.53 -5.62 45.80
N SER A 606 -21.43 -4.67 45.52
CA SER A 606 -21.21 -3.24 45.82
C SER A 606 -21.15 -2.98 47.31
N ARG A 607 -21.99 -3.66 48.10
CA ARG A 607 -21.97 -3.59 49.56
C ARG A 607 -20.64 -4.12 50.11
N THR A 608 -20.14 -5.24 49.59
CA THR A 608 -18.86 -5.82 50.01
C THR A 608 -17.70 -4.86 49.80
N PHE A 609 -17.64 -4.14 48.65
CA PHE A 609 -16.65 -3.09 48.44
C PHE A 609 -16.79 -1.94 49.42
N SER A 610 -18.02 -1.50 49.69
CA SER A 610 -18.29 -0.41 50.64
C SER A 610 -17.85 -0.78 52.05
N GLU A 611 -18.17 -2.00 52.52
CA GLU A 611 -17.77 -2.51 53.83
C GLU A 611 -16.24 -2.73 53.95
N ALA A 612 -15.55 -2.92 52.84
CA ALA A 612 -14.09 -2.97 52.80
C ALA A 612 -13.45 -1.57 52.70
N GLY A 613 -14.23 -0.50 52.71
CA GLY A 613 -13.75 0.87 52.54
C GLY A 613 -13.11 1.15 51.17
N ILE A 614 -13.52 0.42 50.14
CA ILE A 614 -12.95 0.50 48.78
C ILE A 614 -13.91 1.27 47.89
N ASN A 615 -13.38 2.32 47.27
CA ASN A 615 -14.10 3.14 46.29
C ASN A 615 -14.16 2.48 44.91
N ILE A 616 -15.37 2.38 44.35
CA ILE A 616 -15.60 1.85 43.00
C ILE A 616 -15.55 3.01 42.00
N LEU A 617 -14.58 2.98 41.09
CA LEU A 617 -14.44 3.96 40.01
C LEU A 617 -15.21 3.60 38.74
N GLY A 618 -15.47 2.30 38.56
CA GLY A 618 -16.21 1.82 37.40
C GLY A 618 -16.60 0.35 37.55
N ALA A 619 -17.75 -0.02 37.02
CA ALA A 619 -18.25 -1.39 36.98
C ALA A 619 -18.76 -1.74 35.58
N SER A 620 -18.50 -2.97 35.13
CA SER A 620 -19.00 -3.52 33.87
C SER A 620 -19.42 -4.96 34.11
N CYS A 621 -20.67 -5.27 33.83
CA CYS A 621 -21.25 -6.59 34.01
C CYS A 621 -21.60 -7.17 32.63
N MET A 622 -21.10 -8.37 32.31
CA MET A 622 -21.43 -9.12 31.11
C MET A 622 -22.09 -10.44 31.49
N THR A 623 -23.37 -10.55 31.21
CA THR A 623 -24.12 -11.78 31.45
C THR A 623 -24.07 -12.68 30.23
N LYS A 624 -23.62 -13.94 30.41
CA LYS A 624 -23.82 -15.05 29.50
C LYS A 624 -24.49 -16.16 30.30
N HIS A 625 -25.80 -16.13 30.29
CA HIS A 625 -26.61 -17.06 31.13
C HIS A 625 -26.11 -18.51 31.06
N PRO A 626 -25.90 -19.24 32.18
CA PRO A 626 -26.21 -18.85 33.59
C PRO A 626 -25.09 -18.11 34.33
N MET A 627 -24.02 -17.70 33.67
CA MET A 627 -22.85 -17.07 34.27
C MET A 627 -22.80 -15.57 34.00
N VAL A 628 -22.30 -14.80 34.99
CA VAL A 628 -22.01 -13.37 34.85
C VAL A 628 -20.55 -13.09 35.18
N LYS A 629 -19.91 -12.27 34.35
CA LYS A 629 -18.57 -11.73 34.58
C LYS A 629 -18.70 -10.26 34.95
N ASN A 630 -18.37 -9.94 36.21
CA ASN A 630 -18.38 -8.60 36.70
C ASN A 630 -16.96 -8.07 36.81
N ARG A 631 -16.67 -6.96 36.13
CA ARG A 631 -15.38 -6.28 36.18
C ARG A 631 -15.54 -4.96 36.92
N PHE A 632 -14.76 -4.76 37.98
CA PHE A 632 -14.72 -3.54 38.77
C PHE A 632 -13.36 -2.88 38.67
N VAL A 633 -13.35 -1.57 38.52
CA VAL A 633 -12.16 -0.71 38.70
C VAL A 633 -12.30 -0.06 40.06
N VAL A 634 -11.37 -0.34 40.97
CA VAL A 634 -11.42 0.10 42.34
C VAL A 634 -10.18 0.85 42.79
N GLU A 635 -10.28 1.65 43.83
CA GLU A 635 -9.16 2.32 44.47
C GLU A 635 -8.80 1.59 45.77
N VAL A 636 -7.52 1.22 45.90
CA VAL A 636 -6.97 0.53 47.09
C VAL A 636 -5.71 1.22 47.59
N GLY A 637 -5.44 1.16 48.88
CA GLY A 637 -4.23 1.70 49.48
C GLY A 637 -3.02 0.81 49.25
N ASP A 638 -3.18 -0.50 49.46
CA ASP A 638 -2.11 -1.49 49.38
C ASP A 638 -2.61 -2.88 48.97
N THR A 639 -1.68 -3.84 48.91
CA THR A 639 -1.98 -5.25 48.60
C THR A 639 -2.73 -5.98 49.71
N GLU A 640 -2.62 -5.57 50.96
CA GLU A 640 -3.28 -6.21 52.09
C GLU A 640 -4.78 -5.92 52.04
N GLN A 641 -5.18 -4.65 51.89
CA GLN A 641 -6.56 -4.23 51.69
C GLN A 641 -7.19 -4.95 50.48
N LEU A 642 -6.43 -5.06 49.38
CA LEU A 642 -6.86 -5.76 48.17
C LEU A 642 -7.13 -7.25 48.44
N LYS A 643 -6.25 -7.96 49.14
CA LYS A 643 -6.40 -9.39 49.48
C LYS A 643 -7.60 -9.62 50.37
N GLN A 644 -7.79 -8.78 51.39
CA GLN A 644 -8.96 -8.86 52.30
C GLN A 644 -10.24 -8.66 51.51
N CYS A 645 -10.29 -7.69 50.60
CA CYS A 645 -11.46 -7.46 49.78
C CYS A 645 -11.75 -8.66 48.86
N ILE A 646 -10.75 -9.20 48.16
CA ILE A 646 -10.91 -10.39 47.30
C ILE A 646 -11.43 -11.58 48.12
N SER A 647 -10.93 -11.78 49.34
CA SER A 647 -11.40 -12.86 50.23
C SER A 647 -12.89 -12.67 50.60
N ARG A 648 -13.32 -11.45 50.91
CA ARG A 648 -14.74 -11.16 51.22
C ARG A 648 -15.63 -11.34 49.98
N LEU A 649 -15.16 -10.92 48.78
CA LEU A 649 -15.91 -11.09 47.56
C LEU A 649 -16.10 -12.56 47.17
N ARG A 650 -15.14 -13.44 47.45
CA ARG A 650 -15.28 -14.90 47.24
C ARG A 650 -16.31 -15.55 48.21
N ASN A 651 -16.59 -14.91 49.35
CA ASN A 651 -17.60 -15.40 50.27
C ASN A 651 -19.04 -14.91 49.95
N VAL A 652 -19.22 -14.07 48.96
CA VAL A 652 -20.55 -13.66 48.49
C VAL A 652 -21.21 -14.84 47.78
N GLU A 653 -22.45 -15.10 48.13
CA GLU A 653 -23.25 -16.18 47.55
C GLU A 653 -23.30 -16.09 46.03
N SER A 654 -23.11 -17.20 45.32
CA SER A 654 -23.01 -17.37 43.88
C SER A 654 -21.69 -16.91 43.23
N VAL A 655 -20.78 -16.28 43.96
CA VAL A 655 -19.42 -15.99 43.46
C VAL A 655 -18.59 -17.27 43.58
N PHE A 656 -17.98 -17.69 42.45
CA PHE A 656 -17.09 -18.84 42.46
C PHE A 656 -15.63 -18.46 42.29
N ASP A 657 -15.34 -17.26 41.77
CA ASP A 657 -13.97 -16.71 41.84
C ASP A 657 -13.95 -15.18 41.78
N ALA A 658 -12.99 -14.60 42.47
CA ALA A 658 -12.69 -13.18 42.45
C ALA A 658 -11.15 -13.01 42.40
N TYR A 659 -10.63 -12.24 41.42
CA TYR A 659 -9.21 -12.10 41.23
C TYR A 659 -8.87 -10.76 40.58
N ARG A 660 -7.61 -10.35 40.77
CA ARG A 660 -7.05 -9.17 40.13
C ARG A 660 -6.69 -9.47 38.68
N ILE A 661 -7.17 -8.68 37.75
CA ILE A 661 -6.78 -8.78 36.33
C ILE A 661 -5.74 -7.75 35.96
N THR A 662 -4.84 -8.13 35.08
CA THR A 662 -3.97 -7.18 34.41
C THR A 662 -4.79 -6.55 33.28
N PRO A 663 -4.81 -5.20 33.17
CA PRO A 663 -5.54 -4.55 32.10
C PRO A 663 -5.10 -5.08 30.74
N THR A 664 -6.04 -5.49 29.93
CA THR A 664 -5.82 -5.77 28.51
C THR A 664 -5.70 -4.41 27.84
N ILE A 665 -4.47 -4.04 27.45
CA ILE A 665 -4.20 -2.81 26.67
C ILE A 665 -4.66 -3.03 25.23
#